data_90f292021170bfbc624bde9a881902a3
#
_entry.id   90f292021170bfbc624bde9a881902a3
#
_cell.length_a   1.000
_cell.length_b   1.000
_cell.length_c   1.000
_cell.angle_alpha   90.00
_cell.angle_beta   90.00
_cell.angle_gamma   90.00
#
_symmetry.space_group_name_H-M   'P 1'
#
loop_
_entity.id
_entity.type
_entity.pdbx_description
1 polymer ?
#
loop_
_entity_poly.entity_id
_entity_poly.type
_entity_poly.pdbx_seq_one_letter_code
_entity_poly.pdbx_strand_id
1 'polypeptide(L)'
;MKIKHIFAQNFCKFSGAKTIDFDFSDKTVVSGANEAGKSTIKTLIYWILNCRDENGKEITGIRPHDENGNDLENVETVAAVTFDIDGEEKTLKKVFRQNFNKKNEFVGNVTDYFINDIPKKATDYSDFINDRIVSDGKLPYCINAMTLLLKNSTDQRALLSETFGKYSDMDICDMFPEFAPLKPILSDGTIEELKKRCNTQLNGTRGKNGSKGLNDLLDEIPSRIDEVSRQKEDLDFAELELQKNGILEKIGKLDQMISDSDSMLEEERKESAGILELKFKLSELQNKANDENVRKRSQLRSGINRLENERFEINSKMRDATLKKHHLESSISAKEKERSSLTVKWKQENERVFDDSTLVCSYCGQEYQEEKKEQLKAEFQSHKAEELKRIEEYGMSLKSYIVDGKAEVENLRKRISELEEKTTEIVDKIKNLTGEYDSIPSTVNISDLEEVKAINKQIEEKEASMKKENSIDDIRRNYQMERNHLNEELAEVQKTLAKSEINVRVDERISELEEEKRNIAQKIADVQAQLDLLKRLSRKKNELLENDVNEYLEFSTAKLFRPLINGDTEECCDFTYKGEPYGRNLNHGARILTEIDICRAFQKKNGVSIPIIVDDTESVDDWRIPSVDSQLILLKKTEDKELTVKGE
;
A
#
# COMPACT_ATOMS: atom_id res chain seq x y z
N MET A 1 35.01 8.91 32.07
CA MET A 1 35.74 10.04 31.46
C MET A 1 35.24 11.36 32.06
N LYS A 2 36.12 12.30 32.43
CA LYS A 2 35.75 13.65 32.91
C LYS A 2 36.58 14.69 32.20
N ILE A 3 36.02 15.85 31.92
CA ILE A 3 36.76 17.01 31.44
C ILE A 3 37.48 17.64 32.64
N LYS A 4 38.77 17.85 32.55
CA LYS A 4 39.60 18.54 33.53
C LYS A 4 39.83 19.99 33.14
N HIS A 5 40.13 20.21 31.87
CA HIS A 5 40.53 21.52 31.39
C HIS A 5 40.10 21.72 29.94
N ILE A 6 39.68 22.92 29.60
CA ILE A 6 39.34 23.33 28.22
C ILE A 6 40.14 24.57 27.90
N PHE A 7 40.84 24.50 26.78
CA PHE A 7 41.55 25.63 26.20
C PHE A 7 41.10 25.86 24.76
N ALA A 8 40.84 27.12 24.38
CA ALA A 8 40.72 27.48 22.98
C ALA A 8 41.16 28.92 22.72
N GLN A 9 41.71 29.09 21.55
CA GLN A 9 42.15 30.38 21.02
C GLN A 9 41.56 30.56 19.60
N ASN A 10 41.10 31.73 19.31
CA ASN A 10 40.46 32.06 18.05
C ASN A 10 39.34 31.10 17.67
N PHE A 11 38.49 30.77 18.65
CA PHE A 11 37.39 29.83 18.49
C PHE A 11 36.04 30.55 18.57
N CYS A 12 35.26 30.51 17.51
CA CYS A 12 34.02 31.27 17.38
C CYS A 12 34.26 32.76 17.71
N LYS A 13 33.61 33.29 18.72
CA LYS A 13 33.72 34.67 19.13
C LYS A 13 34.92 35.02 20.04
N PHE A 14 35.64 34.00 20.49
CA PHE A 14 36.84 34.19 21.31
C PHE A 14 38.04 34.38 20.40
N SER A 15 38.45 35.65 20.20
CA SER A 15 39.54 36.03 19.31
C SER A 15 40.56 36.99 19.99
N GLY A 16 41.76 36.99 19.49
CA GLY A 16 42.81 37.87 19.99
C GLY A 16 43.24 37.53 21.39
N ALA A 17 43.09 38.45 22.32
CA ALA A 17 43.43 38.28 23.74
C ALA A 17 42.36 37.50 24.54
N LYS A 18 41.19 37.31 23.97
CA LYS A 18 40.11 36.54 24.64
C LYS A 18 40.27 35.04 24.29
N THR A 19 40.67 34.26 25.25
CA THR A 19 40.80 32.80 25.14
C THR A 19 39.76 32.13 26.03
N ILE A 20 39.42 30.88 25.69
CA ILE A 20 38.76 29.96 26.59
C ILE A 20 39.87 29.24 27.34
N ASP A 21 39.92 29.35 28.64
CA ASP A 21 40.94 28.74 29.49
C ASP A 21 40.35 28.50 30.87
N PHE A 22 39.75 27.29 31.07
CA PHE A 22 38.98 26.97 32.25
C PHE A 22 39.22 25.54 32.73
N ASP A 23 39.31 25.41 34.06
CA ASP A 23 39.28 24.12 34.75
C ASP A 23 37.84 23.69 35.05
N PHE A 24 37.62 22.38 35.00
CA PHE A 24 36.35 21.77 35.25
C PHE A 24 36.41 20.80 36.44
N SER A 25 35.36 20.79 37.24
CA SER A 25 35.14 19.85 38.36
C SER A 25 33.99 18.86 38.00
N ASP A 26 33.62 18.04 38.98
CA ASP A 26 32.54 17.05 38.80
C ASP A 26 31.18 17.71 38.48
N LYS A 27 30.93 18.87 39.02
CA LYS A 27 29.82 19.74 38.64
C LYS A 27 30.37 21.10 38.33
N THR A 28 30.20 21.52 37.08
CA THR A 28 30.72 22.79 36.61
C THR A 28 29.60 23.65 36.06
N VAL A 29 29.48 24.85 36.58
CA VAL A 29 28.52 25.85 36.06
C VAL A 29 29.26 26.84 35.16
N VAL A 30 28.84 26.85 33.89
CA VAL A 30 29.30 27.81 32.88
C VAL A 30 28.23 28.89 32.77
N SER A 31 28.51 30.09 33.27
CA SER A 31 27.54 31.17 33.35
C SER A 31 27.95 32.43 32.59
N GLY A 32 26.98 33.20 32.19
CA GLY A 32 27.16 34.47 31.50
C GLY A 32 25.88 34.94 30.78
N ALA A 33 25.86 36.17 30.36
CA ALA A 33 24.75 36.77 29.64
C ALA A 33 24.49 36.04 28.29
N ASN A 34 23.41 36.38 27.62
CA ASN A 34 23.23 35.92 26.25
C ASN A 34 24.42 36.38 25.41
N GLU A 35 24.86 35.52 24.50
CA GLU A 35 26.05 35.73 23.69
C GLU A 35 27.37 35.78 24.48
N ALA A 36 27.43 35.51 25.79
CA ALA A 36 28.68 35.40 26.52
C ALA A 36 29.60 34.26 26.04
N GLY A 37 29.10 33.22 25.38
CA GLY A 37 29.84 32.10 24.82
C GLY A 37 29.58 30.76 25.50
N LYS A 38 28.52 30.68 26.24
CA LYS A 38 28.12 29.41 26.90
C LYS A 38 28.00 28.27 25.88
N SER A 39 27.21 28.49 24.81
CA SER A 39 27.04 27.50 23.75
C SER A 39 28.34 27.26 22.95
N THR A 40 29.29 28.20 23.00
CA THR A 40 30.61 27.99 22.37
C THR A 40 31.41 26.90 23.11
N ILE A 41 31.29 26.79 24.43
CA ILE A 41 31.90 25.69 25.21
C ILE A 41 31.32 24.35 24.74
N LYS A 42 30.01 24.24 24.59
CA LYS A 42 29.36 23.04 24.05
C LYS A 42 29.86 22.71 22.64
N THR A 43 29.86 23.69 21.76
CA THR A 43 30.36 23.55 20.38
C THR A 43 31.81 23.08 20.36
N LEU A 44 32.66 23.61 21.23
CA LEU A 44 34.06 23.22 21.37
C LEU A 44 34.20 21.74 21.76
N ILE A 45 33.48 21.32 22.79
CA ILE A 45 33.49 19.92 23.25
C ILE A 45 33.02 18.98 22.13
N TYR A 46 31.95 19.34 21.43
CA TYR A 46 31.44 18.56 20.30
C TYR A 46 32.45 18.49 19.16
N TRP A 47 33.08 19.61 18.82
CA TRP A 47 34.07 19.64 17.75
C TRP A 47 35.28 18.78 18.07
N ILE A 48 35.79 18.86 19.31
CA ILE A 48 36.91 18.02 19.76
C ILE A 48 36.55 16.53 19.71
N LEU A 49 35.35 16.17 20.11
CA LEU A 49 34.89 14.77 20.15
C LEU A 49 34.35 14.25 18.81
N ASN A 50 34.50 14.98 17.72
CA ASN A 50 33.93 14.64 16.40
C ASN A 50 32.39 14.45 16.43
N CYS A 51 31.71 15.03 17.41
CA CYS A 51 30.26 15.01 17.47
C CYS A 51 29.66 15.97 16.43
N ARG A 52 28.50 15.64 15.95
CA ARG A 52 27.61 16.57 15.23
C ARG A 52 26.84 17.40 16.24
N ASP A 53 26.26 18.54 15.78
CA ASP A 53 25.37 19.33 16.63
C ASP A 53 24.07 18.56 16.97
N GLU A 54 23.22 19.14 17.79
CA GLU A 54 21.95 18.50 18.19
C GLU A 54 21.00 18.24 17.01
N ASN A 55 21.18 18.94 15.90
CA ASN A 55 20.40 18.75 14.66
C ASN A 55 21.07 17.76 13.69
N GLY A 56 22.16 17.13 14.09
CA GLY A 56 22.91 16.19 13.26
C GLY A 56 23.78 16.84 12.18
N LYS A 57 24.02 18.15 12.24
CA LYS A 57 24.88 18.87 11.32
C LYS A 57 26.33 18.86 11.77
N GLU A 58 27.24 18.90 10.82
CA GLU A 58 28.66 19.08 11.14
C GLU A 58 28.91 20.42 11.79
N ILE A 59 29.83 20.46 12.74
CA ILE A 59 30.26 21.68 13.38
C ILE A 59 31.13 22.48 12.40
N THR A 60 30.57 23.56 11.89
CA THR A 60 31.21 24.51 10.98
C THR A 60 31.18 25.91 11.60
N GLY A 61 31.85 26.89 10.97
CA GLY A 61 31.84 28.27 11.47
C GLY A 61 32.54 28.44 12.81
N ILE A 62 33.60 27.66 13.06
CA ILE A 62 34.39 27.72 14.29
C ILE A 62 35.41 28.85 14.32
N ARG A 63 35.66 29.51 13.17
CA ARG A 63 36.52 30.69 13.13
C ARG A 63 35.84 31.88 13.79
N PRO A 64 36.63 32.77 14.37
CA PRO A 64 36.09 34.07 14.77
C PRO A 64 35.78 34.92 13.54
N HIS A 65 34.81 35.83 13.69
CA HIS A 65 34.41 36.76 12.66
C HIS A 65 34.91 38.18 12.97
N ASP A 66 35.06 38.98 11.93
CA ASP A 66 35.26 40.42 12.06
C ASP A 66 33.92 41.15 12.40
N GLU A 67 33.97 42.46 12.55
CA GLU A 67 32.80 43.31 12.83
C GLU A 67 31.72 43.26 11.73
N ASN A 68 32.09 42.77 10.53
CA ASN A 68 31.18 42.65 9.39
C ASN A 68 30.62 41.21 9.24
N GLY A 69 30.99 40.30 10.13
CA GLY A 69 30.56 38.91 10.11
C GLY A 69 31.34 37.98 9.16
N ASN A 70 32.50 38.43 8.64
CA ASN A 70 33.36 37.58 7.81
C ASN A 70 34.34 36.83 8.68
N ASP A 71 34.68 35.59 8.29
CA ASP A 71 35.74 34.80 8.93
C ASP A 71 37.07 35.56 8.92
N LEU A 72 37.73 35.61 10.07
CA LEU A 72 39.09 36.17 10.14
C LEU A 72 40.04 35.32 9.32
N GLU A 73 40.77 35.95 8.43
CA GLU A 73 41.78 35.30 7.57
C GLU A 73 43.12 35.12 8.30
N ASN A 74 43.87 34.09 7.88
CA ASN A 74 45.21 33.78 8.41
C ASN A 74 45.25 33.58 9.96
N VAL A 75 44.17 33.13 10.54
CA VAL A 75 44.07 32.87 11.97
C VAL A 75 43.95 31.38 12.20
N GLU A 76 44.83 30.83 13.03
CA GLU A 76 44.69 29.45 13.49
C GLU A 76 43.65 29.38 14.63
N THR A 77 42.67 28.52 14.43
CA THR A 77 41.70 28.21 15.47
C THR A 77 42.19 26.98 16.23
N VAL A 78 42.54 27.16 17.46
CA VAL A 78 43.06 26.07 18.32
C VAL A 78 42.02 25.77 19.37
N ALA A 79 41.71 24.48 19.58
CA ALA A 79 40.95 24.00 20.70
C ALA A 79 41.60 22.73 21.27
N ALA A 80 41.63 22.66 22.57
CA ALA A 80 42.14 21.50 23.33
C ALA A 80 41.25 21.22 24.52
N VAL A 81 40.99 19.96 24.77
CA VAL A 81 40.26 19.49 25.95
C VAL A 81 41.08 18.38 26.60
N THR A 82 41.38 18.57 27.85
CA THR A 82 42.04 17.55 28.68
C THR A 82 40.96 16.77 29.41
N PHE A 83 40.97 15.49 29.15
CA PHE A 83 40.06 14.51 29.75
C PHE A 83 40.82 13.63 30.75
N ASP A 84 40.21 13.31 31.86
CA ASP A 84 40.56 12.17 32.68
C ASP A 84 39.76 10.97 32.15
N ILE A 85 40.44 10.00 31.56
CA ILE A 85 39.88 8.76 31.05
C ILE A 85 40.45 7.62 31.88
N ASP A 86 39.63 7.05 32.74
CA ASP A 86 40.01 5.93 33.63
C ASP A 86 41.25 6.20 34.48
N GLY A 87 41.41 7.44 34.94
CA GLY A 87 42.54 7.87 35.76
C GLY A 87 43.78 8.31 34.96
N GLU A 88 43.72 8.29 33.64
CA GLU A 88 44.76 8.81 32.77
C GLU A 88 44.34 10.13 32.11
N GLU A 89 45.15 11.16 32.26
CA GLU A 89 44.92 12.43 31.56
C GLU A 89 45.29 12.31 30.09
N LYS A 90 44.34 12.65 29.24
CA LYS A 90 44.50 12.69 27.78
C LYS A 90 44.02 14.04 27.24
N THR A 91 44.89 14.73 26.56
CA THR A 91 44.56 16.00 25.91
C THR A 91 44.27 15.74 24.43
N LEU A 92 43.02 15.97 24.03
CA LEU A 92 42.59 15.99 22.65
C LEU A 92 42.63 17.42 22.14
N LYS A 93 43.39 17.65 21.03
CA LYS A 93 43.57 18.99 20.48
C LYS A 93 43.37 18.97 18.98
N LYS A 94 42.73 19.99 18.48
CA LYS A 94 42.58 20.28 17.05
C LYS A 94 43.04 21.68 16.74
N VAL A 95 43.70 21.80 15.59
CA VAL A 95 44.13 23.07 15.02
C VAL A 95 43.51 23.20 13.63
N PHE A 96 42.61 24.15 13.47
CA PHE A 96 41.97 24.43 12.19
C PHE A 96 42.57 25.67 11.59
N ARG A 97 43.08 25.54 10.38
CA ARG A 97 43.80 26.60 9.69
C ARG A 97 43.53 26.59 8.18
N GLN A 98 43.76 27.72 7.60
CA GLN A 98 43.77 27.85 6.13
C GLN A 98 45.01 27.21 5.57
N ASN A 99 44.86 26.51 4.45
CA ASN A 99 45.97 25.94 3.72
C ASN A 99 46.22 26.74 2.43
N PHE A 100 47.48 27.10 2.21
CA PHE A 100 47.89 27.87 1.04
C PHE A 100 48.88 27.05 0.25
N ASN A 101 48.80 27.15 -1.09
CA ASN A 101 49.79 26.54 -1.97
C ASN A 101 51.12 27.31 -1.98
N LYS A 102 52.10 26.81 -2.68
CA LYS A 102 53.42 27.47 -2.82
C LYS A 102 53.36 28.87 -3.44
N LYS A 103 52.23 29.24 -4.07
CA LYS A 103 51.99 30.57 -4.64
C LYS A 103 51.19 31.49 -3.69
N ASN A 104 51.00 31.07 -2.46
CA ASN A 104 50.20 31.76 -1.45
C ASN A 104 48.70 31.93 -1.84
N GLU A 105 48.16 31.01 -2.67
CA GLU A 105 46.73 30.96 -3.00
C GLU A 105 46.04 30.01 -2.04
N PHE A 106 44.88 30.41 -1.55
CA PHE A 106 44.04 29.59 -0.66
C PHE A 106 43.57 28.33 -1.39
N VAL A 107 43.87 27.15 -0.85
CA VAL A 107 43.51 25.85 -1.43
C VAL A 107 42.47 25.09 -0.58
N GLY A 108 42.07 25.61 0.59
CA GLY A 108 41.11 25.01 1.44
C GLY A 108 41.45 25.13 2.92
N ASN A 109 40.66 24.51 3.76
CA ASN A 109 40.91 24.45 5.19
C ASN A 109 41.45 23.06 5.57
N VAL A 110 42.31 23.01 6.56
CA VAL A 110 42.90 21.78 7.11
C VAL A 110 42.69 21.76 8.62
N THR A 111 42.36 20.60 9.14
CA THR A 111 42.34 20.34 10.57
C THR A 111 43.49 19.40 10.92
N ASP A 112 44.40 19.83 11.76
CA ASP A 112 45.43 19.00 12.35
C ASP A 112 44.96 18.46 13.70
N TYR A 113 45.18 17.19 13.94
CA TYR A 113 44.69 16.44 15.11
C TYR A 113 45.88 16.03 16.01
N PHE A 114 45.69 16.16 17.32
CA PHE A 114 46.72 15.80 18.29
C PHE A 114 46.10 15.06 19.47
N ILE A 115 46.82 14.08 20.00
CA ILE A 115 46.54 13.41 21.26
C ILE A 115 47.79 13.53 22.13
N ASN A 116 47.65 14.19 23.29
CA ASN A 116 48.79 14.54 24.15
C ASN A 116 49.93 15.26 23.39
N ASP A 117 49.56 16.26 22.59
CA ASP A 117 50.41 17.02 21.69
C ASP A 117 51.13 16.19 20.61
N ILE A 118 50.88 14.90 20.49
CA ILE A 118 51.41 14.05 19.44
C ILE A 118 50.48 14.15 18.22
N PRO A 119 50.99 14.54 17.03
CA PRO A 119 50.17 14.61 15.82
C PRO A 119 49.57 13.23 15.46
N LYS A 120 48.34 13.23 15.04
CA LYS A 120 47.58 12.05 14.62
C LYS A 120 46.90 12.28 13.29
N LYS A 121 46.63 11.19 12.55
CA LYS A 121 45.72 11.26 11.42
C LYS A 121 44.28 11.41 11.92
N ALA A 122 43.40 11.96 11.09
CA ALA A 122 41.99 12.09 11.42
C ALA A 122 41.34 10.74 11.79
N THR A 123 41.72 9.66 11.08
CA THR A 123 41.26 8.28 11.40
C THR A 123 41.70 7.85 12.79
N ASP A 124 43.00 7.93 13.09
CA ASP A 124 43.54 7.50 14.40
C ASP A 124 42.96 8.30 15.56
N TYR A 125 42.61 9.57 15.32
CA TYR A 125 41.94 10.42 16.29
C TYR A 125 40.50 10.00 16.51
N SER A 126 39.78 9.67 15.44
CA SER A 126 38.40 9.17 15.54
C SER A 126 38.34 7.78 16.17
N ASP A 127 39.28 6.89 15.81
CA ASP A 127 39.40 5.56 16.39
C ASP A 127 39.67 5.64 17.89
N PHE A 128 40.54 6.56 18.34
CA PHE A 128 40.78 6.78 19.76
C PHE A 128 39.48 7.16 20.50
N ILE A 129 38.65 8.04 19.91
CA ILE A 129 37.37 8.44 20.54
C ILE A 129 36.42 7.24 20.60
N ASN A 130 36.30 6.49 19.50
CA ASN A 130 35.40 5.34 19.43
C ASN A 130 35.83 4.20 20.37
N ASP A 131 37.12 3.93 20.46
CA ASP A 131 37.65 2.81 21.24
C ASP A 131 37.74 3.11 22.75
N ARG A 132 37.96 4.38 23.11
CA ARG A 132 38.25 4.78 24.49
C ARG A 132 37.09 5.49 25.19
N ILE A 133 36.10 5.98 24.40
CA ILE A 133 34.99 6.76 24.98
C ILE A 133 33.66 6.04 24.76
N VAL A 134 33.10 6.12 23.58
CA VAL A 134 31.86 5.43 23.19
C VAL A 134 31.91 5.09 21.72
N SER A 135 31.70 3.82 21.40
CA SER A 135 31.61 3.33 20.03
C SER A 135 30.26 3.65 19.36
N ASP A 136 30.19 3.40 18.05
CA ASP A 136 28.95 3.33 17.27
C ASP A 136 28.15 4.64 17.18
N GLY A 137 28.80 5.80 17.28
CA GLY A 137 28.13 7.10 17.09
C GLY A 137 27.15 7.47 18.20
N LYS A 138 27.13 6.75 19.32
CA LYS A 138 26.22 6.98 20.46
C LYS A 138 26.70 8.08 21.42
N LEU A 139 27.94 8.53 21.26
CA LEU A 139 28.55 9.56 22.10
C LEU A 139 27.69 10.84 22.22
N PRO A 140 27.11 11.42 21.15
CA PRO A 140 26.29 12.63 21.28
C PRO A 140 25.09 12.47 22.23
N TYR A 141 24.46 11.32 22.24
CA TYR A 141 23.29 11.02 23.10
C TYR A 141 23.67 10.84 24.57
N CYS A 142 24.91 10.45 24.80
CA CYS A 142 25.45 10.37 26.15
C CYS A 142 25.81 11.74 26.73
N ILE A 143 26.07 12.73 25.88
CA ILE A 143 26.50 14.09 26.29
C ILE A 143 25.31 15.03 26.43
N ASN A 144 24.35 14.98 25.49
CA ASN A 144 23.24 15.92 25.46
C ASN A 144 21.97 15.26 24.90
N ALA A 145 20.92 15.28 25.69
CA ALA A 145 19.63 14.70 25.35
C ALA A 145 18.94 15.37 24.14
N MET A 146 19.23 16.64 23.86
CA MET A 146 18.66 17.35 22.73
C MET A 146 18.99 16.68 21.40
N THR A 147 20.13 16.01 21.30
CA THR A 147 20.51 15.18 20.14
C THR A 147 19.46 14.09 19.81
N LEU A 148 18.78 13.57 20.84
CA LEU A 148 17.65 12.65 20.68
C LEU A 148 16.34 13.41 20.52
N LEU A 149 16.06 14.36 21.41
CA LEU A 149 14.75 15.00 21.56
C LEU A 149 14.35 15.86 20.35
N LEU A 150 15.32 16.37 19.59
CA LEU A 150 15.08 17.13 18.34
C LEU A 150 14.80 16.24 17.12
N LYS A 151 15.03 14.93 17.21
CA LYS A 151 14.67 14.00 16.14
C LYS A 151 13.15 13.80 16.08
N ASN A 152 12.65 13.41 14.91
CA ASN A 152 11.26 12.98 14.82
C ASN A 152 11.03 11.67 15.60
N SER A 153 9.79 11.39 15.93
CA SER A 153 9.39 10.23 16.75
C SER A 153 9.87 8.89 16.18
N THR A 154 9.85 8.74 14.86
CA THR A 154 10.31 7.51 14.19
C THR A 154 11.80 7.28 14.39
N ASP A 155 12.62 8.31 14.18
CA ASP A 155 14.08 8.22 14.36
C ASP A 155 14.46 8.05 15.83
N GLN A 156 13.73 8.69 16.75
CA GLN A 156 13.90 8.48 18.20
C GLN A 156 13.67 7.01 18.55
N ARG A 157 12.55 6.43 18.09
CA ARG A 157 12.20 5.03 18.36
C ARG A 157 13.22 4.07 17.77
N ALA A 158 13.67 4.29 16.54
CA ALA A 158 14.69 3.47 15.89
C ALA A 158 15.98 3.45 16.73
N LEU A 159 16.44 4.62 17.17
CA LEU A 159 17.62 4.74 18.01
C LEU A 159 17.44 4.06 19.38
N LEU A 160 16.29 4.24 20.01
CA LEU A 160 15.99 3.59 21.29
C LEU A 160 15.95 2.06 21.13
N SER A 161 15.34 1.58 20.07
CA SER A 161 15.29 0.14 19.75
C SER A 161 16.69 -0.43 19.52
N GLU A 162 17.52 0.27 18.74
CA GLU A 162 18.90 -0.13 18.48
C GLU A 162 19.76 -0.14 19.75
N THR A 163 19.55 0.87 20.63
CA THR A 163 20.40 1.05 21.80
C THR A 163 19.96 0.18 22.97
N PHE A 164 18.67 0.12 23.28
CA PHE A 164 18.13 -0.49 24.49
C PHE A 164 17.44 -1.81 24.27
N GLY A 165 16.91 -2.04 23.05
CA GLY A 165 16.15 -3.25 22.74
C GLY A 165 16.97 -4.51 23.02
N LYS A 166 16.39 -5.41 23.81
CA LYS A 166 17.01 -6.68 24.21
C LYS A 166 16.53 -7.83 23.34
N TYR A 167 15.38 -7.70 22.72
CA TYR A 167 14.69 -8.79 22.07
C TYR A 167 14.41 -8.49 20.60
N SER A 168 14.80 -9.40 19.74
CA SER A 168 14.37 -9.41 18.35
C SER A 168 12.91 -9.88 18.23
N ASP A 169 12.30 -9.69 17.06
CA ASP A 169 10.93 -10.16 16.78
C ASP A 169 10.83 -11.69 16.96
N MET A 170 11.88 -12.43 16.64
CA MET A 170 11.96 -13.88 16.83
C MET A 170 12.05 -14.25 18.31
N ASP A 171 12.86 -13.54 19.09
CA ASP A 171 12.97 -13.77 20.53
C ASP A 171 11.60 -13.58 21.22
N ILE A 172 10.85 -12.55 20.81
CA ILE A 172 9.51 -12.31 21.35
C ILE A 172 8.56 -13.46 20.99
N CYS A 173 8.65 -13.99 19.77
CA CYS A 173 7.85 -15.16 19.37
C CYS A 173 8.27 -16.45 20.11
N ASP A 174 9.52 -16.54 20.59
CA ASP A 174 9.97 -17.63 21.44
C ASP A 174 9.48 -17.49 22.88
N MET A 175 9.46 -16.27 23.39
CA MET A 175 9.00 -15.97 24.74
C MET A 175 7.48 -16.08 24.92
N PHE A 176 6.72 -15.79 23.88
CA PHE A 176 5.25 -15.75 23.92
C PHE A 176 4.66 -16.71 22.89
N PRO A 177 4.21 -17.91 23.31
CA PRO A 177 3.72 -18.96 22.42
C PRO A 177 2.58 -18.54 21.48
N GLU A 178 1.80 -17.55 21.87
CA GLU A 178 0.71 -17.00 21.02
C GLU A 178 1.20 -16.41 19.71
N PHE A 179 2.46 -15.96 19.63
CA PHE A 179 3.07 -15.42 18.41
C PHE A 179 3.83 -16.47 17.60
N ALA A 180 3.92 -17.73 18.06
CA ALA A 180 4.59 -18.79 17.33
C ALA A 180 4.13 -18.96 15.86
N PRO A 181 2.83 -18.76 15.52
CA PRO A 181 2.38 -18.82 14.13
C PRO A 181 3.01 -17.76 13.21
N LEU A 182 3.56 -16.68 13.77
CA LEU A 182 4.20 -15.61 12.99
C LEU A 182 5.65 -15.93 12.57
N LYS A 183 6.33 -16.85 13.24
CA LYS A 183 7.74 -17.17 12.97
C LYS A 183 8.06 -17.45 11.49
N PRO A 184 7.27 -18.25 10.77
CA PRO A 184 7.57 -18.55 9.37
C PRO A 184 7.53 -17.32 8.46
N ILE A 185 6.69 -16.33 8.80
CA ILE A 185 6.48 -15.15 7.96
C ILE A 185 7.39 -13.98 8.34
N LEU A 186 7.92 -13.96 9.56
CA LEU A 186 8.88 -12.92 10.01
C LEU A 186 10.23 -13.02 9.29
N SER A 187 10.54 -14.15 8.66
CA SER A 187 11.70 -14.27 7.77
C SER A 187 11.53 -13.49 6.45
N ASP A 188 10.29 -13.17 6.07
CA ASP A 188 9.95 -12.59 4.78
C ASP A 188 9.88 -11.06 4.80
N GLY A 189 10.07 -10.43 5.94
CA GLY A 189 10.06 -8.98 6.07
C GLY A 189 9.79 -8.48 7.49
N THR A 190 9.81 -7.17 7.64
CA THR A 190 9.52 -6.49 8.90
C THR A 190 8.03 -6.59 9.26
N ILE A 191 7.71 -6.43 10.56
CA ILE A 191 6.31 -6.42 11.04
C ILE A 191 5.46 -5.41 10.25
N GLU A 192 6.00 -4.23 9.95
CA GLU A 192 5.26 -3.18 9.21
C GLU A 192 5.02 -3.56 7.75
N GLU A 193 6.00 -4.18 7.09
CA GLU A 193 5.83 -4.69 5.72
C GLU A 193 4.81 -5.83 5.67
N LEU A 194 4.82 -6.71 6.67
CA LEU A 194 3.85 -7.80 6.79
C LEU A 194 2.44 -7.28 7.06
N LYS A 195 2.25 -6.30 7.96
CA LYS A 195 0.97 -5.61 8.17
C LYS A 195 0.46 -4.95 6.88
N LYS A 196 1.34 -4.27 6.15
CA LYS A 196 1.01 -3.66 4.86
C LYS A 196 0.60 -4.71 3.83
N ARG A 197 1.29 -5.86 3.78
CA ARG A 197 0.96 -6.98 2.91
C ARG A 197 -0.43 -7.55 3.24
N CYS A 198 -0.72 -7.80 4.53
CA CYS A 198 -2.05 -8.25 4.97
C CYS A 198 -3.15 -7.25 4.58
N ASN A 199 -2.93 -5.96 4.83
CA ASN A 199 -3.90 -4.92 4.44
C ASN A 199 -4.10 -4.85 2.92
N THR A 200 -3.04 -5.04 2.15
CA THR A 200 -3.11 -5.09 0.69
C THR A 200 -3.88 -6.32 0.21
N GLN A 201 -3.70 -7.47 0.84
CA GLN A 201 -4.47 -8.68 0.52
C GLN A 201 -5.96 -8.51 0.82
N LEU A 202 -6.30 -7.87 1.94
CA LEU A 202 -7.68 -7.62 2.32
C LEU A 202 -8.37 -6.58 1.42
N ASN A 203 -7.71 -5.45 1.16
CA ASN A 203 -8.34 -4.27 0.58
C ASN A 203 -7.82 -3.92 -0.83
N GLY A 204 -6.88 -4.72 -1.36
CA GLY A 204 -6.25 -4.43 -2.65
C GLY A 204 -5.34 -3.21 -2.64
N THR A 205 -4.94 -2.80 -3.82
CA THR A 205 -4.13 -1.59 -4.01
C THR A 205 -4.92 -0.52 -4.75
N ARG A 206 -4.86 0.72 -4.25
CA ARG A 206 -5.46 1.87 -4.93
C ARG A 206 -4.47 2.45 -5.94
N GLY A 207 -4.91 2.73 -7.16
CA GLY A 207 -4.09 3.39 -8.18
C GLY A 207 -4.34 2.87 -9.59
N LYS A 208 -3.53 3.36 -10.54
CA LYS A 208 -3.66 3.08 -11.98
C LYS A 208 -3.56 1.58 -12.35
N ASN A 209 -2.86 0.80 -11.53
CA ASN A 209 -2.71 -0.66 -11.66
C ASN A 209 -3.15 -1.37 -10.37
N GLY A 210 -4.17 -0.84 -9.69
CA GLY A 210 -4.66 -1.40 -8.44
C GLY A 210 -5.20 -2.82 -8.62
N SER A 211 -4.89 -3.70 -7.68
CA SER A 211 -5.46 -5.04 -7.57
C SER A 211 -6.65 -5.03 -6.62
N LYS A 212 -7.67 -5.83 -6.93
CA LYS A 212 -8.78 -6.06 -6.00
C LYS A 212 -8.28 -6.80 -4.77
N GLY A 213 -8.81 -6.42 -3.62
CA GLY A 213 -8.60 -7.14 -2.38
C GLY A 213 -9.57 -8.31 -2.21
N LEU A 214 -9.35 -9.11 -1.19
CA LEU A 214 -10.25 -10.21 -0.85
C LEU A 214 -11.65 -9.71 -0.49
N ASN A 215 -11.76 -8.55 0.16
CA ASN A 215 -13.05 -7.93 0.49
C ASN A 215 -13.81 -7.56 -0.77
N ASP A 216 -13.17 -6.94 -1.76
CA ASP A 216 -13.78 -6.60 -3.04
C ASP A 216 -14.28 -7.84 -3.77
N LEU A 217 -13.49 -8.93 -3.74
CA LEU A 217 -13.86 -10.20 -4.35
C LEU A 217 -15.06 -10.83 -3.65
N LEU A 218 -15.11 -10.78 -2.32
CA LEU A 218 -16.24 -11.29 -1.54
C LEU A 218 -17.52 -10.52 -1.83
N ASP A 219 -17.42 -9.19 -1.92
CA ASP A 219 -18.57 -8.30 -2.16
C ASP A 219 -19.14 -8.45 -3.57
N GLU A 220 -18.35 -8.93 -4.54
CA GLU A 220 -18.80 -9.17 -5.92
C GLU A 220 -19.58 -10.46 -6.08
N ILE A 221 -19.34 -11.48 -5.24
CA ILE A 221 -19.98 -12.80 -5.40
C ILE A 221 -21.50 -12.75 -5.33
N PRO A 222 -22.16 -12.01 -4.39
CA PRO A 222 -23.60 -11.91 -4.37
C PRO A 222 -24.21 -11.41 -5.68
N SER A 223 -23.56 -10.41 -6.31
CA SER A 223 -24.02 -9.89 -7.59
C SER A 223 -23.85 -10.91 -8.73
N ARG A 224 -22.76 -11.69 -8.70
CA ARG A 224 -22.54 -12.79 -9.65
C ARG A 224 -23.56 -13.92 -9.47
N ILE A 225 -23.91 -14.25 -8.22
CA ILE A 225 -24.97 -15.23 -7.90
C ILE A 225 -26.31 -14.72 -8.41
N ASP A 226 -26.64 -13.46 -8.17
CA ASP A 226 -27.88 -12.85 -8.65
C ASP A 226 -27.97 -12.83 -10.19
N GLU A 227 -26.86 -12.50 -10.88
CA GLU A 227 -26.78 -12.56 -12.34
C GLU A 227 -26.99 -13.98 -12.87
N VAL A 228 -26.37 -14.98 -12.27
CA VAL A 228 -26.53 -16.39 -12.63
C VAL A 228 -27.93 -16.87 -12.31
N SER A 229 -28.49 -16.50 -11.15
CA SER A 229 -29.84 -16.88 -10.70
C SER A 229 -30.93 -16.38 -11.66
N ARG A 230 -30.74 -15.20 -12.28
CA ARG A 230 -31.68 -14.66 -13.29
C ARG A 230 -31.75 -15.48 -14.57
N GLN A 231 -30.79 -16.38 -14.79
CA GLN A 231 -30.83 -17.29 -15.95
C GLN A 231 -31.67 -18.52 -15.67
N LYS A 232 -32.16 -18.68 -14.44
CA LYS A 232 -33.00 -19.81 -14.06
C LYS A 232 -34.37 -19.66 -14.69
N GLU A 233 -34.81 -20.69 -15.35
CA GLU A 233 -36.16 -20.76 -15.91
C GLU A 233 -37.16 -21.06 -14.80
N ASP A 234 -38.14 -20.17 -14.67
CA ASP A 234 -39.22 -20.30 -13.66
C ASP A 234 -40.33 -21.19 -14.22
N LEU A 235 -40.05 -22.50 -14.24
CA LEU A 235 -40.96 -23.50 -14.77
C LEU A 235 -41.13 -24.61 -13.71
N ASP A 236 -42.36 -25.07 -13.54
CA ASP A 236 -42.62 -26.24 -12.72
C ASP A 236 -42.31 -27.53 -13.48
N PHE A 237 -41.02 -27.93 -13.41
CA PHE A 237 -40.53 -29.13 -14.08
C PHE A 237 -41.18 -30.42 -13.53
N ALA A 238 -41.65 -30.43 -12.29
CA ALA A 238 -42.35 -31.59 -11.73
C ALA A 238 -43.73 -31.76 -12.38
N GLU A 239 -44.46 -30.68 -12.58
CA GLU A 239 -45.73 -30.69 -13.30
C GLU A 239 -45.54 -31.08 -14.78
N LEU A 240 -44.50 -30.57 -15.42
CA LEU A 240 -44.17 -30.91 -16.80
C LEU A 240 -43.79 -32.40 -16.98
N GLU A 241 -43.04 -33.01 -16.03
CA GLU A 241 -42.76 -34.45 -16.03
C GLU A 241 -44.06 -35.29 -15.81
N LEU A 242 -44.95 -34.79 -15.00
CA LEU A 242 -46.27 -35.44 -14.78
C LEU A 242 -47.14 -35.35 -16.04
N GLN A 243 -47.13 -34.22 -16.73
CA GLN A 243 -47.79 -34.04 -18.03
C GLN A 243 -47.19 -34.95 -19.11
N LYS A 244 -45.86 -35.01 -19.19
CA LYS A 244 -45.15 -35.94 -20.10
C LYS A 244 -45.57 -37.40 -19.86
N ASN A 245 -45.57 -37.84 -18.61
CA ASN A 245 -45.96 -39.23 -18.28
C ASN A 245 -47.42 -39.48 -18.61
N GLY A 246 -48.30 -38.50 -18.34
CA GLY A 246 -49.71 -38.59 -18.72
C GLY A 246 -49.94 -38.67 -20.25
N ILE A 247 -49.18 -37.92 -21.03
CA ILE A 247 -49.22 -38.00 -22.51
C ILE A 247 -48.69 -39.35 -22.99
N LEU A 248 -47.55 -39.85 -22.45
CA LEU A 248 -46.99 -41.15 -22.76
C LEU A 248 -47.96 -42.30 -22.49
N GLU A 249 -48.67 -42.24 -21.35
CA GLU A 249 -49.71 -43.24 -21.04
C GLU A 249 -50.85 -43.22 -22.05
N LYS A 250 -51.32 -42.01 -22.48
CA LYS A 250 -52.34 -41.88 -23.52
C LYS A 250 -51.85 -42.43 -24.85
N ILE A 251 -50.63 -42.11 -25.27
CA ILE A 251 -49.99 -42.62 -26.47
C ILE A 251 -49.91 -44.14 -26.40
N GLY A 252 -49.51 -44.71 -25.24
CA GLY A 252 -49.46 -46.19 -25.05
C GLY A 252 -50.82 -46.86 -25.22
N LYS A 253 -51.91 -46.22 -24.70
CA LYS A 253 -53.27 -46.70 -24.89
C LYS A 253 -53.72 -46.63 -26.37
N LEU A 254 -53.38 -45.53 -27.04
CA LEU A 254 -53.68 -45.39 -28.48
C LEU A 254 -52.86 -46.37 -29.31
N ASP A 255 -51.59 -46.61 -28.99
CA ASP A 255 -50.74 -47.62 -29.64
C ASP A 255 -51.31 -48.99 -29.50
N GLN A 256 -51.86 -49.33 -28.32
CA GLN A 256 -52.55 -50.57 -28.08
C GLN A 256 -53.85 -50.68 -28.89
N MET A 257 -54.67 -49.61 -28.92
CA MET A 257 -55.89 -49.57 -29.76
C MET A 257 -55.57 -49.64 -31.27
N ILE A 258 -54.47 -49.06 -31.71
CA ILE A 258 -53.97 -49.15 -33.06
C ILE A 258 -53.54 -50.59 -33.33
N SER A 259 -52.79 -51.21 -32.40
CA SER A 259 -52.31 -52.61 -32.48
C SER A 259 -53.47 -53.63 -32.49
N ASP A 260 -54.49 -53.37 -31.65
CA ASP A 260 -55.70 -54.22 -31.57
C ASP A 260 -56.50 -54.08 -32.89
N SER A 261 -56.56 -52.88 -33.47
CA SER A 261 -57.14 -52.63 -34.78
C SER A 261 -56.28 -53.31 -35.92
N ASP A 262 -54.97 -53.35 -35.71
CA ASP A 262 -54.06 -54.05 -36.63
C ASP A 262 -54.23 -55.57 -36.59
N SER A 263 -54.50 -56.15 -35.43
CA SER A 263 -54.71 -57.61 -35.28
C SER A 263 -56.05 -58.07 -35.93
N MET A 264 -57.05 -57.17 -35.96
CA MET A 264 -58.30 -57.40 -36.70
C MET A 264 -58.11 -57.30 -38.24
N LEU A 265 -57.12 -56.56 -38.68
CA LEU A 265 -56.78 -56.36 -40.07
C LEU A 265 -55.75 -57.34 -40.62
N GLU A 266 -55.14 -58.17 -39.73
CA GLU A 266 -54.07 -59.11 -40.16
C GLU A 266 -54.55 -60.27 -41.04
N GLU A 267 -55.84 -60.63 -41.01
CA GLU A 267 -56.44 -61.56 -41.98
C GLU A 267 -56.65 -60.91 -43.35
N GLU A 268 -56.93 -59.61 -43.41
CA GLU A 268 -57.02 -58.83 -44.67
C GLU A 268 -55.68 -58.28 -45.11
N ARG A 269 -54.71 -58.24 -44.26
CA ARG A 269 -53.37 -57.62 -44.47
C ARG A 269 -52.37 -58.39 -45.30
N LYS A 270 -52.64 -59.64 -45.74
CA LYS A 270 -51.69 -60.31 -46.65
C LYS A 270 -51.56 -59.56 -47.97
N GLU A 271 -52.53 -58.75 -48.33
CA GLU A 271 -52.42 -57.86 -49.51
C GLU A 271 -51.84 -56.45 -49.19
N SER A 272 -52.04 -55.95 -47.92
CA SER A 272 -51.58 -54.59 -47.50
C SER A 272 -50.15 -54.55 -47.00
N ALA A 273 -49.52 -55.72 -46.67
CA ALA A 273 -48.12 -55.77 -46.23
C ALA A 273 -47.13 -55.20 -47.24
N GLY A 274 -47.45 -55.33 -48.52
CA GLY A 274 -46.65 -54.73 -49.59
C GLY A 274 -46.67 -53.20 -49.65
N ILE A 275 -47.79 -52.59 -49.22
CA ILE A 275 -47.90 -51.12 -49.18
C ILE A 275 -47.11 -50.54 -47.98
N LEU A 276 -47.16 -51.22 -46.86
CA LEU A 276 -46.40 -50.83 -45.67
C LEU A 276 -44.87 -50.95 -45.87
N GLU A 277 -44.45 -51.99 -46.57
CA GLU A 277 -43.02 -52.18 -46.91
C GLU A 277 -42.55 -51.05 -47.88
N LEU A 278 -43.37 -50.68 -48.82
CA LEU A 278 -43.08 -49.59 -49.75
C LEU A 278 -43.05 -48.21 -49.05
N LYS A 279 -44.02 -47.96 -48.13
CA LYS A 279 -44.05 -46.73 -47.30
C LYS A 279 -42.88 -46.69 -46.33
N PHE A 280 -42.44 -47.81 -45.78
CA PHE A 280 -41.23 -47.89 -44.94
C PHE A 280 -39.97 -47.56 -45.74
N LYS A 281 -39.80 -48.13 -46.94
CA LYS A 281 -38.72 -47.77 -47.84
C LYS A 281 -38.67 -46.30 -48.17
N LEU A 282 -39.85 -45.71 -48.38
CA LEU A 282 -39.98 -44.27 -48.64
C LEU A 282 -39.55 -43.42 -47.43
N SER A 283 -39.93 -43.86 -46.21
CA SER A 283 -39.50 -43.24 -44.95
C SER A 283 -37.98 -43.38 -44.74
N GLU A 284 -37.42 -44.54 -45.05
CA GLU A 284 -35.98 -44.73 -44.95
C GLU A 284 -35.18 -43.87 -45.92
N LEU A 285 -35.66 -43.68 -47.13
CA LEU A 285 -35.08 -42.76 -48.11
C LEU A 285 -35.19 -41.31 -47.65
N GLN A 286 -36.33 -40.94 -47.06
CA GLN A 286 -36.54 -39.62 -46.48
C GLN A 286 -35.60 -39.33 -45.32
N ASN A 287 -35.44 -40.31 -44.42
CA ASN A 287 -34.55 -40.18 -43.27
C ASN A 287 -33.07 -40.10 -43.69
N LYS A 288 -32.63 -40.95 -44.65
CA LYS A 288 -31.27 -40.85 -45.20
C LYS A 288 -31.02 -39.50 -45.90
N ALA A 289 -31.99 -38.99 -46.61
CA ALA A 289 -31.88 -37.66 -47.27
C ALA A 289 -31.79 -36.50 -46.26
N ASN A 290 -32.51 -36.63 -45.13
CA ASN A 290 -32.50 -35.61 -44.11
C ASN A 290 -31.23 -35.67 -43.21
N ASP A 291 -30.65 -36.87 -42.98
CA ASP A 291 -29.52 -37.07 -42.08
C ASP A 291 -28.30 -36.20 -42.41
N GLU A 292 -28.04 -36.04 -43.71
CA GLU A 292 -26.93 -35.19 -44.18
C GLU A 292 -27.16 -33.70 -43.86
N ASN A 293 -28.40 -33.25 -44.08
CA ASN A 293 -28.78 -31.87 -43.77
C ASN A 293 -28.78 -31.60 -42.27
N VAL A 294 -29.26 -32.59 -41.48
CA VAL A 294 -29.24 -32.48 -40.00
C VAL A 294 -27.80 -32.38 -39.49
N ARG A 295 -26.88 -33.22 -40.02
CA ARG A 295 -25.46 -33.17 -39.64
C ARG A 295 -24.83 -31.81 -40.03
N LYS A 296 -25.06 -31.35 -41.27
CA LYS A 296 -24.55 -30.06 -41.73
C LYS A 296 -25.09 -28.90 -40.88
N ARG A 297 -26.40 -28.90 -40.61
CA ARG A 297 -27.02 -27.88 -39.74
C ARG A 297 -26.47 -27.93 -38.34
N SER A 298 -26.28 -29.13 -37.75
CA SER A 298 -25.68 -29.28 -36.41
C SER A 298 -24.26 -28.76 -36.35
N GLN A 299 -23.41 -29.05 -37.35
CA GLN A 299 -22.05 -28.52 -37.45
C GLN A 299 -22.01 -27.00 -37.53
N LEU A 300 -22.87 -26.42 -38.40
CA LEU A 300 -22.97 -24.97 -38.54
C LEU A 300 -23.47 -24.31 -37.25
N ARG A 301 -24.47 -24.92 -36.58
CA ARG A 301 -24.98 -24.41 -35.31
C ARG A 301 -23.93 -24.41 -34.24
N SER A 302 -23.12 -25.49 -34.14
CA SER A 302 -21.97 -25.55 -33.23
C SER A 302 -20.94 -24.47 -33.55
N GLY A 303 -20.68 -24.23 -34.83
CA GLY A 303 -19.79 -23.15 -35.28
C GLY A 303 -20.29 -21.75 -34.88
N ILE A 304 -21.60 -21.51 -35.08
CA ILE A 304 -22.25 -20.26 -34.68
C ILE A 304 -22.12 -20.05 -33.17
N ASN A 305 -22.50 -21.04 -32.37
CA ASN A 305 -22.44 -20.95 -30.91
C ASN A 305 -21.02 -20.66 -30.41
N ARG A 306 -19.99 -21.28 -31.01
CA ARG A 306 -18.60 -21.01 -30.67
C ARG A 306 -18.22 -19.54 -30.93
N LEU A 307 -18.63 -19.00 -32.09
CA LEU A 307 -18.36 -17.61 -32.43
C LEU A 307 -19.16 -16.62 -31.57
N GLU A 308 -20.37 -16.98 -31.16
CA GLU A 308 -21.18 -16.19 -30.24
C GLU A 308 -20.50 -16.09 -28.86
N ASN A 309 -19.95 -17.18 -28.36
CA ASN A 309 -19.17 -17.18 -27.10
C ASN A 309 -17.91 -16.32 -27.24
N GLU A 310 -17.19 -16.47 -28.37
CA GLU A 310 -16.00 -15.66 -28.64
C GLU A 310 -16.35 -14.15 -28.68
N ARG A 311 -17.46 -13.82 -29.34
CA ARG A 311 -17.98 -12.44 -29.35
C ARG A 311 -18.32 -11.94 -27.95
N PHE A 312 -18.93 -12.79 -27.13
CA PHE A 312 -19.26 -12.44 -25.76
C PHE A 312 -18.00 -12.11 -24.95
N GLU A 313 -16.96 -12.94 -25.06
CA GLU A 313 -15.69 -12.69 -24.38
C GLU A 313 -15.02 -11.37 -24.83
N ILE A 314 -15.04 -11.12 -26.14
CA ILE A 314 -14.46 -9.89 -26.68
C ILE A 314 -15.25 -8.67 -26.20
N ASN A 315 -16.58 -8.75 -26.21
CA ASN A 315 -17.44 -7.68 -25.71
C ASN A 315 -17.24 -7.42 -24.21
N SER A 316 -16.97 -8.48 -23.42
CA SER A 316 -16.62 -8.31 -22.02
C SER A 316 -15.31 -7.53 -21.88
N LYS A 317 -14.25 -7.95 -22.59
CA LYS A 317 -12.95 -7.25 -22.59
C LYS A 317 -13.05 -5.80 -23.04
N MET A 318 -13.90 -5.55 -24.05
CA MET A 318 -14.15 -4.20 -24.54
C MET A 318 -14.88 -3.34 -23.51
N ARG A 319 -15.85 -3.92 -22.80
CA ARG A 319 -16.57 -3.22 -21.72
C ARG A 319 -15.63 -2.83 -20.58
N ASP A 320 -14.78 -3.79 -20.18
CA ASP A 320 -13.77 -3.52 -19.13
C ASP A 320 -12.78 -2.42 -19.53
N ALA A 321 -12.32 -2.47 -20.79
CA ALA A 321 -11.44 -1.43 -21.32
C ALA A 321 -12.14 -0.06 -21.36
N THR A 322 -13.43 -0.04 -21.73
CA THR A 322 -14.24 1.17 -21.77
C THR A 322 -14.46 1.76 -20.39
N LEU A 323 -14.78 0.92 -19.40
CA LEU A 323 -14.93 1.34 -18.01
C LEU A 323 -13.63 1.93 -17.45
N LYS A 324 -12.51 1.23 -17.69
CA LYS A 324 -11.19 1.71 -17.28
C LYS A 324 -10.86 3.06 -17.91
N LYS A 325 -11.14 3.20 -19.22
CA LYS A 325 -10.94 4.46 -19.94
C LYS A 325 -11.75 5.59 -19.29
N HIS A 326 -13.06 5.39 -19.06
CA HIS A 326 -13.92 6.40 -18.45
C HIS A 326 -13.48 6.80 -17.04
N HIS A 327 -13.09 5.80 -16.21
CA HIS A 327 -12.55 6.08 -14.88
C HIS A 327 -11.29 6.94 -14.94
N LEU A 328 -10.40 6.58 -15.87
CA LEU A 328 -9.15 7.30 -16.05
C LEU A 328 -9.37 8.72 -16.60
N GLU A 329 -10.25 8.89 -17.56
CA GLU A 329 -10.65 10.20 -18.09
C GLU A 329 -11.23 11.10 -16.99
N SER A 330 -12.07 10.54 -16.12
CA SER A 330 -12.63 11.25 -14.98
C SER A 330 -11.55 11.66 -13.96
N SER A 331 -10.61 10.73 -13.67
CA SER A 331 -9.48 11.01 -12.79
C SER A 331 -8.55 12.08 -13.35
N ILE A 332 -8.24 12.01 -14.64
CA ILE A 332 -7.44 13.03 -15.32
C ILE A 332 -8.12 14.40 -15.23
N SER A 333 -9.43 14.46 -15.51
CA SER A 333 -10.19 15.71 -15.41
C SER A 333 -10.18 16.31 -14.01
N ALA A 334 -10.28 15.46 -12.98
CA ALA A 334 -10.15 15.89 -11.59
C ALA A 334 -8.76 16.47 -11.30
N LYS A 335 -7.70 15.78 -11.78
CA LYS A 335 -6.32 16.22 -11.61
C LYS A 335 -5.97 17.47 -12.43
N GLU A 336 -6.59 17.67 -13.56
CA GLU A 336 -6.47 18.91 -14.33
C GLU A 336 -7.08 20.11 -13.59
N LYS A 337 -8.26 19.90 -12.97
CA LYS A 337 -8.89 20.94 -12.13
C LYS A 337 -8.03 21.25 -10.90
N GLU A 338 -7.54 20.19 -10.26
CA GLU A 338 -6.64 20.33 -9.10
C GLU A 338 -5.37 21.12 -9.47
N ARG A 339 -4.74 20.77 -10.60
CA ARG A 339 -3.58 21.48 -11.13
C ARG A 339 -3.89 22.92 -11.50
N SER A 340 -5.07 23.18 -12.07
CA SER A 340 -5.51 24.54 -12.37
C SER A 340 -5.67 25.38 -11.10
N SER A 341 -6.23 24.79 -10.04
CA SER A 341 -6.36 25.47 -8.74
C SER A 341 -5.00 25.76 -8.10
N LEU A 342 -4.02 24.82 -8.29
CA LEU A 342 -2.65 25.05 -7.85
C LEU A 342 -1.97 26.20 -8.60
N THR A 343 -2.26 26.35 -9.87
CA THR A 343 -1.74 27.48 -10.66
C THR A 343 -2.27 28.82 -10.11
N VAL A 344 -3.53 28.83 -9.66
CA VAL A 344 -4.11 30.02 -9.02
C VAL A 344 -3.42 30.28 -7.67
N LYS A 345 -3.26 29.22 -6.86
CA LYS A 345 -2.56 29.31 -5.56
C LYS A 345 -1.11 29.78 -5.74
N TRP A 346 -0.42 29.24 -6.73
CA TRP A 346 0.94 29.65 -7.05
C TRP A 346 1.02 31.14 -7.38
N LYS A 347 0.08 31.62 -8.21
CA LYS A 347 0.00 33.05 -8.55
C LYS A 347 -0.27 33.90 -7.32
N GLN A 348 -1.23 33.49 -6.49
CA GLN A 348 -1.57 34.19 -5.25
C GLN A 348 -0.36 34.28 -4.31
N GLU A 349 0.34 33.16 -4.12
CA GLU A 349 1.53 33.15 -3.27
C GLU A 349 2.70 33.90 -3.90
N ASN A 350 2.85 33.83 -5.22
CA ASN A 350 3.89 34.57 -5.94
C ASN A 350 3.66 36.09 -5.87
N GLU A 351 2.41 36.53 -5.93
CA GLU A 351 2.02 37.93 -5.83
C GLU A 351 1.95 38.44 -4.39
N ARG A 352 2.03 37.54 -3.41
CA ARG A 352 1.98 37.90 -2.00
C ARG A 352 3.14 38.81 -1.64
N VAL A 353 2.79 39.95 -1.15
CA VAL A 353 3.74 40.99 -0.74
C VAL A 353 3.89 40.96 0.77
N PHE A 354 5.05 41.29 1.21
CA PHE A 354 5.28 41.42 2.65
C PHE A 354 4.43 42.56 3.20
N ASP A 355 3.77 42.29 4.31
CA ASP A 355 2.96 43.29 4.96
C ASP A 355 3.84 44.13 5.89
N ASP A 356 4.19 45.31 5.40
CA ASP A 356 5.03 46.23 6.15
C ASP A 356 4.40 46.66 7.49
N SER A 357 3.11 46.46 7.70
CA SER A 357 2.47 46.71 8.99
C SER A 357 3.00 45.81 10.11
N THR A 358 3.54 44.65 9.75
CA THR A 358 4.17 43.72 10.69
C THR A 358 5.56 44.17 11.18
N LEU A 359 6.11 45.21 10.60
CA LEU A 359 7.40 45.79 11.00
C LEU A 359 7.30 46.70 12.24
N VAL A 360 6.10 46.80 12.77
CA VAL A 360 5.82 47.56 13.97
C VAL A 360 5.37 46.62 15.07
N CYS A 361 5.88 46.79 16.26
CA CYS A 361 5.48 45.98 17.40
C CYS A 361 4.00 46.14 17.73
N SER A 362 3.22 45.11 17.64
CA SER A 362 1.77 45.11 17.89
C SER A 362 1.39 45.48 19.33
N TYR A 363 2.36 45.43 20.25
CA TYR A 363 2.15 45.71 21.68
C TYR A 363 2.48 47.16 22.07
N CYS A 364 3.59 47.73 21.53
CA CYS A 364 4.05 49.07 21.91
C CYS A 364 4.03 50.09 20.78
N GLY A 365 3.71 49.72 19.56
CA GLY A 365 3.59 50.61 18.41
C GLY A 365 4.92 51.15 17.87
N GLN A 366 6.06 50.68 18.36
CA GLN A 366 7.38 51.07 17.86
C GLN A 366 7.83 50.19 16.71
N GLU A 367 8.50 50.79 15.75
CA GLU A 367 9.12 50.04 14.67
C GLU A 367 10.25 49.15 15.19
N TYR A 368 10.36 47.97 14.64
CA TYR A 368 11.49 47.07 14.93
C TYR A 368 12.80 47.70 14.38
N GLN A 369 13.90 47.37 15.02
CA GLN A 369 15.24 47.74 14.53
C GLN A 369 15.48 47.11 13.14
N GLU A 370 16.31 47.74 12.33
CA GLU A 370 16.53 47.36 10.93
C GLU A 370 16.94 45.88 10.76
N GLU A 371 17.78 45.39 11.64
CA GLU A 371 18.18 43.95 11.62
C GLU A 371 16.98 43.00 11.82
N LYS A 372 16.02 43.39 12.70
CA LYS A 372 14.81 42.60 12.90
C LYS A 372 13.82 42.75 11.75
N LYS A 373 13.75 43.89 11.14
CA LYS A 373 12.94 44.10 9.94
C LYS A 373 13.46 43.28 8.77
N GLU A 374 14.78 43.27 8.58
CA GLU A 374 15.42 42.46 7.53
C GLU A 374 15.23 40.95 7.79
N GLN A 375 15.33 40.52 9.05
CA GLN A 375 15.07 39.15 9.41
C GLN A 375 13.62 38.75 9.07
N LEU A 376 12.63 39.53 9.46
CA LEU A 376 11.22 39.25 9.16
C LEU A 376 10.94 39.21 7.65
N LYS A 377 11.56 40.10 6.90
CA LYS A 377 11.47 40.11 5.44
C LYS A 377 12.14 38.87 4.83
N ALA A 378 13.31 38.49 5.36
CA ALA A 378 14.03 37.30 4.90
C ALA A 378 13.26 36.00 5.23
N GLU A 379 12.70 35.88 6.43
CA GLU A 379 11.84 34.76 6.81
C GLU A 379 10.60 34.66 5.90
N PHE A 380 9.95 35.80 5.63
CA PHE A 380 8.83 35.84 4.70
C PHE A 380 9.23 35.36 3.30
N GLN A 381 10.38 35.84 2.78
CA GLN A 381 10.87 35.45 1.47
C GLN A 381 11.22 33.94 1.42
N SER A 382 11.82 33.44 2.50
CA SER A 382 12.14 32.02 2.61
C SER A 382 10.86 31.17 2.61
N HIS A 383 9.90 31.51 3.46
CA HIS A 383 8.61 30.80 3.51
C HIS A 383 7.85 30.85 2.18
N LYS A 384 7.84 32.04 1.56
CA LYS A 384 7.23 32.19 0.24
C LYS A 384 7.91 31.32 -0.81
N ALA A 385 9.24 31.28 -0.81
CA ALA A 385 10.00 30.47 -1.75
C ALA A 385 9.78 28.96 -1.53
N GLU A 386 9.73 28.51 -0.27
CA GLU A 386 9.44 27.12 0.07
C GLU A 386 8.02 26.70 -0.36
N GLU A 387 7.05 27.57 -0.11
CA GLU A 387 5.66 27.27 -0.47
C GLU A 387 5.47 27.28 -2.00
N LEU A 388 6.11 28.21 -2.70
CA LEU A 388 6.13 28.20 -4.17
C LEU A 388 6.76 26.92 -4.72
N LYS A 389 7.90 26.52 -4.17
CA LYS A 389 8.58 25.27 -4.56
C LYS A 389 7.70 24.05 -4.33
N ARG A 390 7.02 23.99 -3.17
CA ARG A 390 6.11 22.89 -2.85
C ARG A 390 4.93 22.79 -3.82
N ILE A 391 4.37 23.96 -4.17
CA ILE A 391 3.28 24.03 -5.15
C ILE A 391 3.78 23.61 -6.53
N GLU A 392 4.99 24.02 -6.93
CA GLU A 392 5.60 23.62 -8.21
C GLU A 392 5.86 22.12 -8.27
N GLU A 393 6.50 21.55 -7.25
CA GLU A 393 6.77 20.09 -7.19
C GLU A 393 5.48 19.28 -7.28
N TYR A 394 4.47 19.69 -6.52
CA TYR A 394 3.16 19.05 -6.59
C TYR A 394 2.48 19.26 -7.94
N GLY A 395 2.57 20.47 -8.51
CA GLY A 395 2.07 20.77 -9.84
C GLY A 395 2.76 19.97 -10.95
N MET A 396 4.05 19.67 -10.79
CA MET A 396 4.80 18.79 -11.70
C MET A 396 4.35 17.33 -11.58
N SER A 397 4.16 16.85 -10.36
CA SER A 397 3.66 15.48 -10.15
C SER A 397 2.28 15.28 -10.78
N LEU A 398 1.38 16.25 -10.61
CA LEU A 398 0.08 16.23 -11.27
C LEU A 398 0.19 16.29 -12.80
N LYS A 399 1.15 17.07 -13.33
CA LYS A 399 1.42 17.12 -14.77
C LYS A 399 1.84 15.76 -15.32
N SER A 400 2.76 15.08 -14.64
CA SER A 400 3.19 13.74 -15.03
C SER A 400 2.01 12.79 -15.03
N TYR A 401 1.26 12.73 -13.94
CA TYR A 401 0.06 11.90 -13.84
C TYR A 401 -0.93 12.12 -14.98
N ILE A 402 -1.17 13.40 -15.32
CA ILE A 402 -2.08 13.77 -16.41
C ILE A 402 -1.53 13.30 -17.76
N VAL A 403 -0.23 13.47 -18.01
CA VAL A 403 0.40 13.07 -19.28
C VAL A 403 0.37 11.56 -19.43
N ASP A 404 0.80 10.84 -18.39
CA ASP A 404 0.83 9.38 -18.38
C ASP A 404 -0.59 8.80 -18.51
N GLY A 405 -1.54 9.39 -17.78
CA GLY A 405 -2.94 9.01 -17.89
C GLY A 405 -3.52 9.24 -19.29
N LYS A 406 -3.20 10.36 -19.92
CA LYS A 406 -3.64 10.62 -21.31
C LYS A 406 -3.07 9.61 -22.31
N ALA A 407 -1.80 9.25 -22.13
CA ALA A 407 -1.17 8.21 -22.96
C ALA A 407 -1.88 6.86 -22.79
N GLU A 408 -2.23 6.50 -21.56
CA GLU A 408 -2.93 5.26 -21.28
C GLU A 408 -4.39 5.27 -21.79
N VAL A 409 -5.08 6.40 -21.70
CA VAL A 409 -6.40 6.57 -22.34
C VAL A 409 -6.31 6.32 -23.83
N GLU A 410 -5.27 6.82 -24.48
CA GLU A 410 -5.07 6.60 -25.93
C GLU A 410 -4.77 5.13 -26.25
N ASN A 411 -4.00 4.46 -25.41
CA ASN A 411 -3.77 3.02 -25.53
C ASN A 411 -5.09 2.22 -25.38
N LEU A 412 -5.90 2.61 -24.39
CA LEU A 412 -7.21 1.98 -24.19
C LEU A 412 -8.15 2.23 -25.37
N ARG A 413 -8.11 3.42 -25.97
CA ARG A 413 -8.88 3.73 -27.19
C ARG A 413 -8.48 2.81 -28.34
N LYS A 414 -7.17 2.67 -28.59
CA LYS A 414 -6.67 1.75 -29.62
C LYS A 414 -7.13 0.33 -29.35
N ARG A 415 -6.99 -0.13 -28.10
CA ARG A 415 -7.41 -1.48 -27.72
C ARG A 415 -8.92 -1.70 -27.88
N ILE A 416 -9.75 -0.70 -27.55
CA ILE A 416 -11.19 -0.75 -27.79
C ILE A 416 -11.48 -0.88 -29.29
N SER A 417 -10.84 -0.05 -30.12
CA SER A 417 -11.00 -0.08 -31.58
C SER A 417 -10.60 -1.44 -32.17
N GLU A 418 -9.50 -2.03 -31.72
CA GLU A 418 -9.08 -3.37 -32.15
C GLU A 418 -10.10 -4.46 -31.74
N LEU A 419 -10.72 -4.32 -30.56
CA LEU A 419 -11.77 -5.23 -30.13
C LEU A 419 -13.08 -5.03 -30.89
N GLU A 420 -13.42 -3.80 -31.24
CA GLU A 420 -14.56 -3.46 -32.10
C GLU A 420 -14.39 -4.08 -33.49
N GLU A 421 -13.20 -3.95 -34.08
CA GLU A 421 -12.89 -4.56 -35.37
C GLU A 421 -13.05 -6.09 -35.33
N LYS A 422 -12.47 -6.73 -34.33
CA LYS A 422 -12.63 -8.18 -34.12
C LYS A 422 -14.07 -8.58 -33.88
N THR A 423 -14.84 -7.79 -33.15
CA THR A 423 -16.26 -8.04 -32.95
C THR A 423 -17.01 -7.99 -34.26
N THR A 424 -16.68 -7.01 -35.10
CA THR A 424 -17.29 -6.87 -36.43
C THR A 424 -16.98 -8.07 -37.31
N GLU A 425 -15.71 -8.51 -37.35
CA GLU A 425 -15.32 -9.72 -38.11
C GLU A 425 -16.07 -10.97 -37.63
N ILE A 426 -16.25 -11.13 -36.31
CA ILE A 426 -16.99 -12.27 -35.77
C ILE A 426 -18.48 -12.19 -36.13
N VAL A 427 -19.06 -10.99 -36.05
CA VAL A 427 -20.46 -10.77 -36.46
C VAL A 427 -20.67 -11.13 -37.93
N ASP A 428 -19.75 -10.74 -38.79
CA ASP A 428 -19.84 -11.11 -40.22
C ASP A 428 -19.70 -12.62 -40.43
N LYS A 429 -18.79 -13.27 -39.69
CA LYS A 429 -18.68 -14.75 -39.73
C LYS A 429 -19.93 -15.44 -39.23
N ILE A 430 -20.52 -14.95 -38.12
CA ILE A 430 -21.80 -15.48 -37.62
C ILE A 430 -22.90 -15.31 -38.66
N LYS A 431 -22.97 -14.13 -39.26
CA LYS A 431 -23.96 -13.83 -40.30
C LYS A 431 -23.84 -14.78 -41.53
N ASN A 432 -22.59 -15.02 -41.96
CA ASN A 432 -22.33 -15.93 -43.07
C ASN A 432 -22.73 -17.37 -42.71
N LEU A 433 -22.29 -17.88 -41.56
CA LEU A 433 -22.65 -19.23 -41.10
C LEU A 433 -24.16 -19.36 -40.86
N THR A 434 -24.81 -18.31 -40.37
CA THR A 434 -26.28 -18.29 -40.23
C THR A 434 -26.96 -18.35 -41.58
N GLY A 435 -26.46 -17.58 -42.56
CA GLY A 435 -26.97 -17.67 -43.95
C GLY A 435 -26.81 -19.06 -44.54
N GLU A 436 -25.64 -19.71 -44.30
CA GLU A 436 -25.43 -21.09 -44.70
C GLU A 436 -26.39 -22.06 -43.97
N TYR A 437 -26.56 -21.89 -42.66
CA TYR A 437 -27.48 -22.68 -41.86
C TYR A 437 -28.93 -22.56 -42.36
N ASP A 438 -29.37 -21.32 -42.65
CA ASP A 438 -30.74 -21.05 -43.13
C ASP A 438 -30.96 -21.52 -44.58
N SER A 439 -29.88 -21.59 -45.37
CA SER A 439 -29.93 -22.10 -46.73
C SER A 439 -30.12 -23.61 -46.81
N ILE A 440 -29.81 -24.34 -45.73
CA ILE A 440 -29.99 -25.79 -45.71
C ILE A 440 -31.44 -26.12 -45.32
N PRO A 441 -32.21 -26.66 -46.20
CA PRO A 441 -33.60 -27.00 -45.91
C PRO A 441 -33.69 -28.06 -44.80
N SER A 442 -34.64 -27.87 -43.90
CA SER A 442 -34.89 -28.79 -42.77
C SER A 442 -35.40 -30.15 -43.24
N THR A 443 -35.98 -30.16 -44.38
CA THR A 443 -36.46 -31.35 -45.04
C THR A 443 -36.04 -31.35 -46.50
N VAL A 444 -35.51 -32.44 -46.94
CA VAL A 444 -35.15 -32.65 -48.33
C VAL A 444 -36.41 -33.14 -49.06
N ASN A 445 -36.77 -32.46 -50.11
CA ASN A 445 -37.83 -32.98 -50.97
C ASN A 445 -37.26 -34.11 -51.83
N ILE A 446 -37.72 -35.33 -51.60
CA ILE A 446 -37.27 -36.52 -52.33
C ILE A 446 -38.23 -36.94 -53.43
N SER A 447 -39.29 -36.14 -53.68
CA SER A 447 -40.36 -36.49 -54.65
C SER A 447 -39.87 -36.71 -56.07
N ASP A 448 -38.73 -36.09 -56.43
CA ASP A 448 -38.19 -36.19 -57.80
C ASP A 448 -37.24 -37.38 -58.05
N LEU A 449 -36.88 -38.11 -56.95
CA LEU A 449 -36.07 -39.33 -57.07
C LEU A 449 -36.86 -40.41 -57.80
N GLU A 450 -36.24 -41.01 -58.83
CA GLU A 450 -36.87 -42.08 -59.65
C GLU A 450 -37.30 -43.25 -58.76
N GLU A 451 -36.57 -43.62 -57.75
CA GLU A 451 -36.94 -44.63 -56.74
C GLU A 451 -38.20 -44.27 -55.98
N VAL A 452 -38.37 -43.00 -55.60
CA VAL A 452 -39.54 -42.49 -54.89
C VAL A 452 -40.78 -42.45 -55.83
N LYS A 453 -40.61 -42.07 -57.06
CA LYS A 453 -41.67 -42.13 -58.08
C LYS A 453 -42.15 -43.53 -58.37
N ALA A 454 -41.17 -44.50 -58.47
CA ALA A 454 -41.51 -45.90 -58.68
C ALA A 454 -42.26 -46.50 -57.47
N ILE A 455 -41.80 -46.17 -56.21
CA ILE A 455 -42.47 -46.61 -55.02
C ILE A 455 -43.87 -45.98 -54.87
N ASN A 456 -44.02 -44.71 -55.14
CA ASN A 456 -45.34 -44.04 -55.09
C ASN A 456 -46.32 -44.66 -56.13
N LYS A 457 -45.85 -44.94 -57.33
CA LYS A 457 -46.69 -45.60 -58.37
C LYS A 457 -47.13 -47.00 -57.91
N GLN A 458 -46.27 -47.80 -57.33
CA GLN A 458 -46.63 -49.11 -56.76
C GLN A 458 -47.63 -48.99 -55.60
N ILE A 459 -47.50 -47.93 -54.75
CA ILE A 459 -48.45 -47.63 -53.67
C ILE A 459 -49.82 -47.28 -54.24
N GLU A 460 -49.89 -46.40 -55.26
CA GLU A 460 -51.16 -45.99 -55.94
C GLU A 460 -51.85 -47.18 -56.60
N GLU A 461 -51.11 -48.07 -57.28
CA GLU A 461 -51.65 -49.26 -57.87
C GLU A 461 -52.27 -50.21 -56.88
N LYS A 462 -51.59 -50.40 -55.70
CA LYS A 462 -52.08 -51.22 -54.61
C LYS A 462 -53.23 -50.56 -53.83
N GLU A 463 -53.21 -49.22 -53.60
CA GLU A 463 -54.32 -48.51 -52.96
C GLU A 463 -55.56 -48.44 -53.82
N ALA A 464 -55.43 -48.46 -55.13
CA ALA A 464 -56.55 -48.55 -56.07
C ALA A 464 -57.31 -49.87 -56.00
N SER A 465 -56.64 -50.98 -55.64
CA SER A 465 -57.23 -52.31 -55.45
C SER A 465 -57.97 -52.40 -54.06
N MET A 466 -57.68 -51.50 -53.10
CA MET A 466 -58.23 -51.53 -51.74
C MET A 466 -59.45 -50.65 -51.52
N LYS A 467 -60.05 -50.03 -52.51
CA LYS A 467 -61.15 -49.06 -52.41
C LYS A 467 -62.51 -49.61 -52.01
N LYS A 468 -62.60 -50.61 -51.14
CA LYS A 468 -63.90 -51.18 -50.77
C LYS A 468 -64.26 -51.25 -49.30
N GLU A 469 -63.46 -50.77 -48.32
CA GLU A 469 -63.90 -50.82 -46.94
C GLU A 469 -63.44 -49.63 -46.11
N ASN A 470 -64.34 -48.66 -45.89
CA ASN A 470 -64.05 -47.32 -45.32
C ASN A 470 -64.29 -47.19 -43.81
N SER A 471 -64.54 -48.23 -43.00
CA SER A 471 -64.96 -47.97 -41.61
C SER A 471 -63.84 -48.23 -40.56
N ILE A 472 -62.97 -49.21 -40.76
CA ILE A 472 -61.89 -49.52 -39.81
C ILE A 472 -60.68 -48.59 -40.04
N ASP A 473 -60.41 -48.26 -41.29
CA ASP A 473 -59.37 -47.30 -41.64
C ASP A 473 -59.67 -45.88 -41.10
N ASP A 474 -60.94 -45.46 -41.03
CA ASP A 474 -61.29 -44.15 -40.49
C ASP A 474 -61.15 -44.09 -38.96
N ILE A 475 -61.44 -45.17 -38.23
CA ILE A 475 -61.21 -45.27 -36.79
C ILE A 475 -59.71 -45.30 -36.50
N ARG A 476 -58.94 -46.04 -37.30
CA ARG A 476 -57.50 -46.07 -37.18
C ARG A 476 -56.82 -44.73 -37.51
N ARG A 477 -57.32 -43.99 -38.54
CA ARG A 477 -56.86 -42.64 -38.85
C ARG A 477 -57.11 -41.70 -37.69
N ASN A 478 -58.26 -41.81 -37.06
CA ASN A 478 -58.57 -40.97 -35.91
C ASN A 478 -57.62 -41.22 -34.75
N TYR A 479 -57.32 -42.49 -34.42
CA TYR A 479 -56.33 -42.82 -33.39
C TYR A 479 -54.92 -42.39 -33.79
N GLN A 480 -54.54 -42.48 -35.04
CA GLN A 480 -53.24 -41.99 -35.52
C GLN A 480 -53.14 -40.50 -35.51
N MET A 481 -54.22 -39.75 -35.84
CA MET A 481 -54.25 -38.31 -35.77
C MET A 481 -54.15 -37.84 -34.30
N GLU A 482 -54.88 -38.51 -33.41
CA GLU A 482 -54.83 -38.20 -31.99
C GLU A 482 -53.46 -38.53 -31.38
N ARG A 483 -52.86 -39.64 -31.80
CA ARG A 483 -51.49 -40.00 -31.44
C ARG A 483 -50.47 -39.01 -31.96
N ASN A 484 -50.60 -38.55 -33.22
CA ASN A 484 -49.71 -37.53 -33.77
C ASN A 484 -49.83 -36.21 -33.00
N HIS A 485 -51.03 -35.78 -32.68
CA HIS A 485 -51.28 -34.61 -31.87
C HIS A 485 -50.62 -34.74 -30.49
N LEU A 486 -50.78 -35.88 -29.83
CA LEU A 486 -50.15 -36.15 -28.55
C LEU A 486 -48.62 -36.21 -28.66
N ASN A 487 -48.06 -36.68 -29.78
CA ASN A 487 -46.64 -36.66 -30.04
C ASN A 487 -46.12 -35.20 -30.25
N GLU A 488 -46.90 -34.33 -30.90
CA GLU A 488 -46.56 -32.91 -31.00
C GLU A 488 -46.60 -32.25 -29.62
N GLU A 489 -47.64 -32.53 -28.81
CA GLU A 489 -47.70 -32.07 -27.39
C GLU A 489 -46.50 -32.59 -26.58
N LEU A 490 -46.18 -33.89 -26.75
CA LEU A 490 -45.02 -34.50 -26.09
C LEU A 490 -43.72 -33.80 -26.49
N ALA A 491 -43.55 -33.50 -27.75
CA ALA A 491 -42.35 -32.82 -28.24
C ALA A 491 -42.22 -31.41 -27.65
N GLU A 492 -43.32 -30.66 -27.49
CA GLU A 492 -43.28 -29.34 -26.87
C GLU A 492 -43.02 -29.43 -25.34
N VAL A 493 -43.62 -30.42 -24.64
CA VAL A 493 -43.31 -30.66 -23.24
C VAL A 493 -41.86 -31.10 -23.06
N GLN A 494 -41.33 -31.99 -23.89
CA GLN A 494 -39.93 -32.41 -23.85
C GLN A 494 -38.96 -31.27 -24.16
N LYS A 495 -39.28 -30.41 -25.09
CA LYS A 495 -38.51 -29.21 -25.41
C LYS A 495 -38.48 -28.24 -24.22
N THR A 496 -39.59 -28.12 -23.51
CA THR A 496 -39.68 -27.29 -22.30
C THR A 496 -38.92 -27.93 -21.15
N LEU A 497 -39.01 -29.26 -20.99
CA LEU A 497 -38.26 -30.02 -20.01
C LEU A 497 -36.73 -29.98 -20.24
N ALA A 498 -36.30 -29.92 -21.51
CA ALA A 498 -34.87 -29.79 -21.83
C ALA A 498 -34.26 -28.49 -21.24
N LYS A 499 -35.10 -27.49 -20.95
CA LYS A 499 -34.65 -26.27 -20.24
C LYS A 499 -34.28 -26.55 -18.77
N SER A 500 -34.67 -27.68 -18.20
CA SER A 500 -34.27 -28.07 -16.83
C SER A 500 -32.75 -28.22 -16.68
N GLU A 501 -32.05 -28.61 -17.79
CA GLU A 501 -30.59 -28.66 -17.78
C GLU A 501 -29.94 -27.29 -17.53
N ILE A 502 -30.62 -26.21 -17.95
CA ILE A 502 -30.16 -24.85 -17.68
C ILE A 502 -30.19 -24.62 -16.16
N ASN A 503 -31.32 -24.99 -15.52
CA ASN A 503 -31.45 -24.82 -14.08
C ASN A 503 -30.41 -25.64 -13.30
N VAL A 504 -30.12 -26.87 -13.73
CA VAL A 504 -29.07 -27.71 -13.12
C VAL A 504 -27.72 -27.00 -13.21
N ARG A 505 -27.35 -26.51 -14.40
CA ARG A 505 -26.10 -25.77 -14.60
C ARG A 505 -26.05 -24.47 -13.79
N VAL A 506 -27.18 -23.78 -13.70
CA VAL A 506 -27.31 -22.58 -12.86
C VAL A 506 -27.10 -22.93 -11.39
N ASP A 507 -27.72 -24.01 -10.91
CA ASP A 507 -27.58 -24.45 -9.51
C ASP A 507 -26.16 -24.94 -9.20
N GLU A 508 -25.52 -25.67 -10.13
CA GLU A 508 -24.11 -26.05 -10.04
C GLU A 508 -23.22 -24.80 -9.96
N ARG A 509 -23.48 -23.80 -10.83
CA ARG A 509 -22.68 -22.57 -10.86
C ARG A 509 -22.89 -21.72 -9.59
N ILE A 510 -24.12 -21.66 -9.07
CA ILE A 510 -24.41 -21.01 -7.78
C ILE A 510 -23.65 -21.73 -6.66
N SER A 511 -23.66 -23.06 -6.64
CA SER A 511 -22.94 -23.85 -5.63
C SER A 511 -21.44 -23.59 -5.67
N GLU A 512 -20.84 -23.52 -6.87
CA GLU A 512 -19.41 -23.15 -7.06
C GLU A 512 -19.12 -21.74 -6.51
N LEU A 513 -20.00 -20.77 -6.79
CA LEU A 513 -19.85 -19.39 -6.31
C LEU A 513 -20.00 -19.31 -4.79
N GLU A 514 -20.88 -20.09 -4.20
CA GLU A 514 -21.02 -20.19 -2.74
C GLU A 514 -19.82 -20.83 -2.08
N GLU A 515 -19.20 -21.82 -2.74
CA GLU A 515 -17.93 -22.42 -2.29
C GLU A 515 -16.78 -21.40 -2.43
N GLU A 516 -16.70 -20.70 -3.56
CA GLU A 516 -15.76 -19.58 -3.76
C GLU A 516 -15.90 -18.55 -2.65
N LYS A 517 -17.15 -18.17 -2.32
CA LYS A 517 -17.47 -17.25 -1.21
C LYS A 517 -16.95 -17.74 0.14
N ARG A 518 -17.19 -19.01 0.47
CA ARG A 518 -16.71 -19.61 1.72
C ARG A 518 -15.18 -19.60 1.78
N ASN A 519 -14.53 -19.98 0.67
CA ASN A 519 -13.08 -20.01 0.58
C ASN A 519 -12.45 -18.61 0.71
N ILE A 520 -13.06 -17.60 0.10
CA ILE A 520 -12.59 -16.21 0.24
C ILE A 520 -12.84 -15.71 1.66
N ALA A 521 -13.99 -15.97 2.25
CA ALA A 521 -14.29 -15.59 3.63
C ALA A 521 -13.32 -16.24 4.63
N GLN A 522 -12.95 -17.51 4.42
CA GLN A 522 -11.93 -18.18 5.23
C GLN A 522 -10.56 -17.50 5.08
N LYS A 523 -10.14 -17.19 3.85
CA LYS A 523 -8.89 -16.46 3.61
C LYS A 523 -8.88 -15.08 4.26
N ILE A 524 -10.02 -14.38 4.23
CA ILE A 524 -10.17 -13.10 4.93
C ILE A 524 -9.97 -13.29 6.44
N ALA A 525 -10.62 -14.28 7.03
CA ALA A 525 -10.49 -14.58 8.45
C ALA A 525 -9.04 -14.93 8.83
N ASP A 526 -8.36 -15.74 8.01
CA ASP A 526 -6.97 -16.11 8.24
C ASP A 526 -6.04 -14.90 8.17
N VAL A 527 -6.20 -14.05 7.14
CA VAL A 527 -5.40 -12.81 6.98
C VAL A 527 -5.70 -11.80 8.08
N GLN A 528 -6.97 -11.69 8.51
CA GLN A 528 -7.35 -10.82 9.65
C GLN A 528 -6.74 -11.33 10.96
N ALA A 529 -6.79 -12.64 11.21
CA ALA A 529 -6.15 -13.24 12.38
C ALA A 529 -4.64 -13.01 12.38
N GLN A 530 -3.99 -13.16 11.21
CA GLN A 530 -2.57 -12.87 11.06
C GLN A 530 -2.25 -11.40 11.31
N LEU A 531 -3.06 -10.49 10.78
CA LEU A 531 -2.91 -9.05 10.99
C LEU A 531 -3.09 -8.67 12.46
N ASP A 532 -4.06 -9.28 13.15
CA ASP A 532 -4.25 -9.08 14.59
C ASP A 532 -3.06 -9.56 15.40
N LEU A 533 -2.55 -10.75 15.10
CA LEU A 533 -1.33 -11.27 15.73
C LEU A 533 -0.12 -10.34 15.50
N LEU A 534 0.05 -9.82 14.27
CA LEU A 534 1.12 -8.86 13.96
C LEU A 534 0.95 -7.55 14.73
N LYS A 535 -0.28 -7.06 14.89
CA LYS A 535 -0.58 -5.88 15.71
C LYS A 535 -0.26 -6.13 17.19
N ARG A 536 -0.65 -7.28 17.69
CA ARG A 536 -0.35 -7.69 19.09
C ARG A 536 1.14 -7.87 19.30
N LEU A 537 1.86 -8.50 18.37
CA LEU A 537 3.32 -8.62 18.41
C LEU A 537 3.99 -7.24 18.42
N SER A 538 3.55 -6.33 17.56
CA SER A 538 4.07 -4.95 17.53
C SER A 538 3.83 -4.23 18.86
N ARG A 539 2.65 -4.38 19.47
CA ARG A 539 2.36 -3.82 20.80
C ARG A 539 3.27 -4.43 21.85
N LYS A 540 3.46 -5.74 21.82
CA LYS A 540 4.32 -6.44 22.79
C LYS A 540 5.77 -6.04 22.66
N LYS A 541 6.26 -5.91 21.42
CA LYS A 541 7.59 -5.37 21.14
C LYS A 541 7.77 -3.95 21.69
N ASN A 542 6.79 -3.09 21.47
CA ASN A 542 6.82 -1.73 21.98
C ASN A 542 6.77 -1.68 23.51
N GLU A 543 5.96 -2.53 24.15
CA GLU A 543 5.91 -2.67 25.61
C GLU A 543 7.25 -3.14 26.18
N LEU A 544 7.86 -4.16 25.56
CA LEU A 544 9.17 -4.65 25.98
C LEU A 544 10.24 -3.59 25.79
N LEU A 545 10.25 -2.90 24.63
CA LEU A 545 11.18 -1.81 24.39
C LEU A 545 10.97 -0.65 25.39
N GLU A 546 9.73 -0.30 25.69
CA GLU A 546 9.41 0.73 26.68
C GLU A 546 9.95 0.33 28.06
N ASN A 547 9.78 -0.93 28.45
CA ASN A 547 10.33 -1.46 29.70
C ASN A 547 11.86 -1.46 29.69
N ASP A 548 12.48 -1.90 28.57
CA ASP A 548 13.93 -1.93 28.41
C ASP A 548 14.54 -0.52 28.52
N VAL A 549 13.91 0.49 27.95
CA VAL A 549 14.34 1.89 28.09
C VAL A 549 14.15 2.37 29.52
N ASN A 550 12.96 2.11 30.08
CA ASN A 550 12.58 2.57 31.42
C ASN A 550 13.41 1.93 32.54
N GLU A 551 14.01 0.77 32.32
CA GLU A 551 14.97 0.16 33.28
C GLU A 551 16.20 1.06 33.53
N TYR A 552 16.57 1.89 32.58
CA TYR A 552 17.72 2.78 32.65
C TYR A 552 17.36 4.21 33.08
N LEU A 553 16.09 4.59 33.02
CA LEU A 553 15.58 5.88 33.45
C LEU A 553 15.23 5.86 34.93
N GLU A 554 15.50 6.95 35.64
CA GLU A 554 15.28 7.06 37.10
C GLU A 554 14.23 8.14 37.42
N PHE A 555 14.26 9.25 36.72
CA PHE A 555 13.40 10.41 36.99
C PHE A 555 12.29 10.56 35.97
N SER A 556 12.50 10.06 34.80
CA SER A 556 11.57 10.15 33.68
C SER A 556 11.09 8.78 33.23
N THR A 557 10.09 8.76 32.38
CA THR A 557 9.56 7.54 31.79
C THR A 557 9.38 7.74 30.30
N ALA A 558 9.89 6.82 29.51
CA ALA A 558 9.62 6.78 28.07
C ALA A 558 8.26 6.14 27.81
N LYS A 559 7.48 6.74 26.92
CA LYS A 559 6.24 6.19 26.36
C LYS A 559 6.40 6.05 24.86
N LEU A 560 6.27 4.83 24.37
CA LEU A 560 6.49 4.51 22.96
C LEU A 560 5.18 4.27 22.20
N PHE A 561 4.06 4.28 22.90
CA PHE A 561 2.71 4.18 22.29
C PHE A 561 1.67 4.91 23.14
N ARG A 562 0.61 5.35 22.46
CA ARG A 562 -0.59 5.94 23.07
C ARG A 562 -1.82 5.14 22.68
N PRO A 563 -2.74 4.88 23.62
CA PRO A 563 -4.04 4.31 23.27
C PRO A 563 -4.86 5.34 22.49
N LEU A 564 -5.46 4.90 21.37
CA LEU A 564 -6.43 5.66 20.61
C LEU A 564 -7.85 5.39 21.12
N ILE A 565 -8.78 6.32 20.85
CA ILE A 565 -10.20 6.22 21.28
C ILE A 565 -10.89 4.99 20.68
N ASN A 566 -10.45 4.54 19.51
CA ASN A 566 -10.97 3.35 18.83
C ASN A 566 -10.38 2.02 19.36
N GLY A 567 -9.61 2.07 20.44
CA GLY A 567 -8.95 0.89 21.03
C GLY A 567 -7.68 0.43 20.31
N ASP A 568 -7.26 1.11 19.24
CA ASP A 568 -5.96 0.90 18.61
C ASP A 568 -4.85 1.65 19.35
N THR A 569 -3.60 1.48 18.94
CA THR A 569 -2.45 2.18 19.52
C THR A 569 -1.73 2.94 18.45
N GLU A 570 -1.42 4.20 18.73
CA GLU A 570 -0.53 5.03 17.91
C GLU A 570 0.89 4.93 18.45
N GLU A 571 1.84 4.74 17.56
CA GLU A 571 3.25 4.80 17.92
C GLU A 571 3.67 6.23 18.19
N CYS A 572 4.31 6.45 19.32
CA CYS A 572 4.87 7.73 19.72
C CYS A 572 6.26 7.53 20.31
N CYS A 573 6.94 8.62 20.60
CA CYS A 573 8.14 8.63 21.44
C CYS A 573 8.09 9.86 22.32
N ASP A 574 7.55 9.70 23.51
CA ASP A 574 7.40 10.77 24.48
C ASP A 574 8.17 10.41 25.76
N PHE A 575 9.02 11.30 26.19
CA PHE A 575 9.55 11.22 27.54
C PHE A 575 8.62 11.98 28.48
N THR A 576 8.30 11.41 29.63
CA THR A 576 7.40 12.02 30.60
C THR A 576 8.10 12.14 31.96
N TYR A 577 7.81 13.21 32.67
CA TYR A 577 8.20 13.38 34.07
C TYR A 577 6.94 13.47 34.91
N LYS A 578 6.78 12.52 35.86
CA LYS A 578 5.55 12.38 36.67
C LYS A 578 4.26 12.32 35.85
N GLY A 579 4.33 11.71 34.67
CA GLY A 579 3.21 11.57 33.75
C GLY A 579 3.00 12.72 32.78
N GLU A 580 3.66 13.87 32.94
CA GLU A 580 3.56 15.01 32.02
C GLU A 580 4.60 14.90 30.89
N PRO A 581 4.17 15.01 29.61
CA PRO A 581 5.06 14.89 28.45
C PRO A 581 6.06 16.04 28.36
N TYR A 582 7.29 15.74 27.96
CA TYR A 582 8.38 16.69 27.77
C TYR A 582 8.03 17.87 26.84
N GLY A 583 7.32 17.60 25.75
CA GLY A 583 7.02 18.59 24.71
C GLY A 583 5.87 19.55 24.99
N ARG A 584 5.08 19.39 26.07
CA ARG A 584 3.87 20.21 26.29
C ARG A 584 3.93 20.99 27.59
N ASN A 585 3.41 20.52 28.68
CA ASN A 585 3.21 21.31 29.90
C ASN A 585 4.35 21.19 30.93
N LEU A 586 5.43 20.55 30.56
CA LEU A 586 6.52 20.33 31.48
C LEU A 586 7.27 21.64 31.80
N ASN A 587 7.41 21.96 33.06
CA ASN A 587 8.21 23.11 33.49
C ASN A 587 9.69 22.89 33.15
N HIS A 588 10.45 23.97 33.02
CA HIS A 588 11.87 23.92 32.64
C HIS A 588 12.71 23.01 33.52
N GLY A 589 12.47 23.07 34.85
CA GLY A 589 13.22 22.24 35.80
C GLY A 589 13.01 20.74 35.55
N ALA A 590 11.77 20.33 35.31
CA ALA A 590 11.48 18.94 35.01
C ALA A 590 12.04 18.52 33.65
N ARG A 591 12.11 19.45 32.67
CA ARG A 591 12.77 19.17 31.38
C ARG A 591 14.24 18.86 31.56
N ILE A 592 14.95 19.69 32.32
CA ILE A 592 16.37 19.48 32.63
C ILE A 592 16.60 18.14 33.34
N LEU A 593 15.74 17.77 34.31
CA LEU A 593 15.83 16.46 34.94
C LEU A 593 15.65 15.32 33.94
N THR A 594 14.70 15.46 33.02
CA THR A 594 14.47 14.47 31.95
C THR A 594 15.68 14.38 31.02
N GLU A 595 16.28 15.51 30.65
CA GLU A 595 17.46 15.58 29.79
C GLU A 595 18.66 14.88 30.42
N ILE A 596 18.92 15.16 31.69
CA ILE A 596 19.99 14.48 32.46
C ILE A 596 19.73 12.97 32.52
N ASP A 597 18.49 12.58 32.77
CA ASP A 597 18.10 11.17 32.89
C ASP A 597 18.27 10.40 31.58
N ILE A 598 17.90 11.02 30.45
CA ILE A 598 18.12 10.45 29.13
C ILE A 598 19.62 10.22 28.89
N CYS A 599 20.46 11.22 29.11
CA CYS A 599 21.91 11.06 28.94
C CYS A 599 22.47 9.95 29.85
N ARG A 600 22.05 9.89 31.12
CA ARG A 600 22.42 8.82 32.05
C ARG A 600 21.99 7.45 31.57
N ALA A 601 20.76 7.34 31.04
CA ALA A 601 20.27 6.07 30.48
C ALA A 601 21.19 5.56 29.36
N PHE A 602 21.55 6.43 28.42
CA PHE A 602 22.52 6.08 27.35
C PHE A 602 23.90 5.73 27.92
N GLN A 603 24.39 6.47 28.89
CA GLN A 603 25.69 6.19 29.53
C GLN A 603 25.67 4.85 30.28
N LYS A 604 24.65 4.61 31.09
CA LYS A 604 24.46 3.35 31.82
C LYS A 604 24.37 2.16 30.89
N LYS A 605 23.64 2.30 29.78
CA LYS A 605 23.52 1.24 28.77
C LYS A 605 24.84 0.92 28.10
N ASN A 606 25.66 1.94 27.84
CA ASN A 606 26.98 1.76 27.21
C ASN A 606 28.11 1.50 28.22
N GLY A 607 27.79 1.44 29.51
CA GLY A 607 28.79 1.18 30.57
C GLY A 607 29.84 2.30 30.70
N VAL A 608 29.47 3.54 30.41
CA VAL A 608 30.37 4.69 30.42
C VAL A 608 29.86 5.78 31.35
N SER A 609 30.80 6.58 31.86
CA SER A 609 30.50 7.83 32.57
C SER A 609 31.27 8.95 31.90
N ILE A 610 30.54 9.85 31.24
CA ILE A 610 31.09 10.96 30.46
C ILE A 610 30.35 12.25 30.82
N PRO A 611 30.90 13.44 30.51
CA PRO A 611 30.28 14.70 30.85
C PRO A 611 28.89 14.84 30.20
N ILE A 612 27.89 15.27 30.98
CA ILE A 612 26.56 15.64 30.49
C ILE A 612 26.50 17.15 30.41
N ILE A 613 26.13 17.67 29.23
CA ILE A 613 26.00 19.11 29.01
C ILE A 613 24.51 19.45 28.97
N VAL A 614 24.08 20.31 29.89
CA VAL A 614 22.70 20.76 30.01
C VAL A 614 22.63 22.27 29.80
N ASP A 615 21.76 22.70 28.93
CA ASP A 615 21.55 24.12 28.64
C ASP A 615 20.34 24.68 29.41
N ASP A 616 20.19 26.01 29.44
CA ASP A 616 19.09 26.76 30.08
C ASP A 616 18.86 26.41 31.58
N THR A 617 19.92 26.13 32.31
CA THR A 617 19.83 25.68 33.70
C THR A 617 19.50 26.79 34.69
N GLU A 618 19.37 28.04 34.29
CA GLU A 618 18.90 29.15 35.14
C GLU A 618 17.47 28.95 35.66
N SER A 619 16.70 28.09 35.03
CA SER A 619 15.31 27.78 35.42
C SER A 619 15.18 26.76 36.52
N VAL A 620 16.28 26.21 37.00
CA VAL A 620 16.32 25.16 38.02
C VAL A 620 17.16 25.57 39.21
N ASP A 621 16.61 25.40 40.39
CA ASP A 621 17.37 25.54 41.64
C ASP A 621 18.48 24.48 41.67
N ASP A 622 19.70 24.87 42.02
CA ASP A 622 20.87 23.99 42.00
C ASP A 622 20.69 22.73 42.86
N TRP A 623 19.90 22.82 43.96
CA TRP A 623 19.56 21.69 44.85
C TRP A 623 18.62 20.65 44.22
N ARG A 624 17.91 21.01 43.12
CA ARG A 624 17.04 20.07 42.39
C ARG A 624 17.78 19.26 41.34
N ILE A 625 18.97 19.70 40.95
CA ILE A 625 19.80 18.96 39.99
C ILE A 625 20.36 17.75 40.71
N PRO A 626 20.06 16.52 40.29
CA PRO A 626 20.46 15.33 40.98
C PRO A 626 21.99 15.19 40.98
N SER A 627 22.53 14.62 42.08
CA SER A 627 23.87 14.11 42.03
C SER A 627 23.89 12.88 41.14
N VAL A 628 24.71 12.91 40.10
CA VAL A 628 24.88 11.82 39.15
C VAL A 628 26.34 11.38 39.13
N ASP A 629 26.58 10.12 38.76
CA ASP A 629 27.93 9.58 38.67
C ASP A 629 28.78 10.21 37.55
N SER A 630 28.11 10.91 36.64
CA SER A 630 28.74 11.58 35.52
C SER A 630 29.00 13.05 35.81
N GLN A 631 30.07 13.59 35.26
CA GLN A 631 30.34 15.02 35.34
C GLN A 631 29.19 15.82 34.72
N LEU A 632 28.72 16.87 35.40
CA LEU A 632 27.71 17.79 34.93
C LEU A 632 28.30 19.13 34.50
N ILE A 633 27.99 19.56 33.29
CA ILE A 633 28.33 20.87 32.74
C ILE A 633 27.02 21.63 32.50
N LEU A 634 26.75 22.57 33.35
CA LEU A 634 25.49 23.34 33.38
C LEU A 634 25.70 24.71 32.74
N LEU A 635 25.01 24.96 31.63
CA LEU A 635 25.06 26.26 31.01
C LEU A 635 23.93 27.13 31.55
N LYS A 636 24.31 28.18 32.31
CA LYS A 636 23.38 29.03 33.05
C LYS A 636 23.44 30.47 32.57
N LYS A 637 22.30 31.04 32.24
CA LYS A 637 22.21 32.47 31.89
C LYS A 637 22.32 33.31 33.18
N THR A 638 23.18 34.29 33.15
CA THR A 638 23.28 35.33 34.18
C THR A 638 23.35 36.71 33.55
N GLU A 639 23.47 37.76 34.36
CA GLU A 639 23.67 39.14 33.90
C GLU A 639 25.14 39.47 33.58
N ASP A 640 26.06 38.55 33.92
CA ASP A 640 27.50 38.74 33.73
C ASP A 640 27.86 38.80 32.26
N LYS A 641 28.47 39.89 31.83
CA LYS A 641 28.86 40.08 30.41
C LYS A 641 29.97 39.15 29.97
N GLU A 642 30.79 38.69 30.90
CA GLU A 642 31.88 37.77 30.64
C GLU A 642 31.47 36.35 31.01
N LEU A 643 32.02 35.36 30.26
CA LEU A 643 31.86 33.97 30.57
C LEU A 643 32.61 33.65 31.89
N THR A 644 31.92 33.04 32.83
CA THR A 644 32.53 32.53 34.07
C THR A 644 32.29 31.03 34.18
N VAL A 645 33.30 30.33 34.66
CA VAL A 645 33.23 28.88 34.91
C VAL A 645 33.53 28.66 36.38
N LYS A 646 32.61 28.03 37.08
CA LYS A 646 32.72 27.73 38.50
C LYS A 646 32.54 26.23 38.69
N GLY A 647 33.49 25.60 39.31
CA GLY A 647 33.40 24.23 39.81
C GLY A 647 32.78 24.18 41.21
N GLU A 648 31.87 23.24 41.40
CA GLU A 648 31.33 22.86 42.70
C GLU A 648 31.86 21.50 43.15
#